data_e38391abceb3667fbc5d1427df087e22
#
_entry.id   e38391abceb3667fbc5d1427df087e22
#
_cell.length_a   1.000
_cell.length_b   1.000
_cell.length_c   1.000
_cell.angle_alpha   90.00
_cell.angle_beta   90.00
_cell.angle_gamma   90.00
#
_symmetry.space_group_name_H-M   'P 1'
#
loop_
_entity.id
_entity.type
_entity.pdbx_description
1 polymer ?
#
loop_
_entity_poly.entity_id
_entity_poly.type
_entity_poly.pdbx_seq_one_letter_code
_entity_poly.pdbx_strand_id
1 'polypeptide(L)'
;MTYSTSDAEQSAKNQNLAQGSFDLVVALFLTSPDAICDPEPTLTHIRHTLRPGGYLVMLILPDGLATRGKADAFNGGVEDWDNLLRKTGFSGLDTDTATATHQSQPGAATFATLLATQAEDDRVSFLREPLPAAKGPLSLESLTILGEDRDRDVSQKLGRSVGAHYTKVQIVTSLSGEPDIPSGGTVVCFLGLQPAGSEGGALTAPVLGIVQTMFRRAHNILWVTSGARSGANPHGNMIKGLLRSVALEMPDIRTQFLDFATSDDVSADIIAKMLLQVEAYSVLEVEDRVKDGDMLWYREPEVFVDMNGQCFVPRLRLNAVQNRRYNSGRRLLTHSVSIEDTDVSITQSGSVVVGNLTRAIHAAPEAAGRFTKVRLCHSLLKSIKITDTSSAYFSLGRVADGSIDGLVLLMSTSLSSVVFAPSNLIWPAPFINPDSPEQAAEALTALSAHILALSILETATRGKPLVVLDPGHALGRALIALAPTHSVQLHLLTTTSATRTEEYELPWKFIAPQDPIRSLQRKLPWQTVSTFLDLSTSEAGSRCASRIIRDCLPLGSTQKLDRSDFVGGDVQLDIDDQTSMQQVTARVVQAGSSYCPASATDTASITSFPRLGLNDDGLAGQKDQAIISWEAGKMVNVREKPASDRVSFAPDKTYWLVGLTRGLGLSLCEWMVERGARNIVLSSRRPEVEHAWLAEMASRGCTVKVLARLVQPSLAILTRFGSKS
;
A
#
# COMPACT_ATOMS: atom_id res chain seq x y z
N MET A 1 -23.53 14.71 21.07
CA MET A 1 -24.60 14.25 20.15
C MET A 1 -25.91 14.33 20.90
N THR A 2 -26.87 15.09 20.43
CA THR A 2 -28.24 15.13 20.94
C THR A 2 -29.12 14.30 20.03
N TYR A 3 -29.86 13.37 20.60
CA TYR A 3 -30.84 12.55 19.86
C TYR A 3 -32.23 13.10 20.16
N SER A 4 -33.00 13.33 19.12
CA SER A 4 -34.43 13.65 19.24
C SER A 4 -35.21 12.81 18.26
N THR A 5 -36.40 12.38 18.64
CA THR A 5 -37.34 11.75 17.72
C THR A 5 -38.24 12.80 17.09
N SER A 6 -38.39 12.76 15.79
CA SER A 6 -39.33 13.62 15.06
C SER A 6 -40.13 12.75 14.09
N ASP A 7 -41.38 13.17 13.86
CA ASP A 7 -42.27 12.51 12.91
C ASP A 7 -42.10 13.17 11.54
N ALA A 8 -41.58 12.42 10.56
CA ALA A 8 -41.32 12.93 9.22
C ALA A 8 -42.58 13.33 8.43
N GLU A 9 -43.74 12.85 8.85
CA GLU A 9 -45.04 13.22 8.21
C GLU A 9 -45.60 14.51 8.79
N GLN A 10 -45.13 14.99 9.95
CA GLN A 10 -45.59 16.23 10.55
C GLN A 10 -44.71 17.42 10.13
N SER A 11 -45.36 18.59 9.97
CA SER A 11 -44.64 19.82 9.64
C SER A 11 -43.47 20.12 10.63
N ALA A 12 -42.31 20.47 10.09
CA ALA A 12 -41.12 20.86 10.87
C ALA A 12 -41.42 21.96 11.91
N LYS A 13 -42.36 22.85 11.63
CA LYS A 13 -42.82 23.90 12.56
C LYS A 13 -43.47 23.36 13.84
N ASN A 14 -44.20 22.26 13.73
CA ASN A 14 -44.87 21.62 14.84
C ASN A 14 -43.90 20.84 15.74
N GLN A 15 -42.70 20.57 15.27
CA GLN A 15 -41.68 19.77 15.94
C GLN A 15 -40.49 20.62 16.46
N ASN A 16 -40.57 21.95 16.41
CA ASN A 16 -39.49 22.88 16.79
C ASN A 16 -38.18 22.68 16.01
N LEU A 17 -38.24 22.13 14.79
CA LEU A 17 -37.10 22.07 13.90
C LEU A 17 -36.93 23.43 13.21
N ALA A 18 -35.80 24.05 13.38
CA ALA A 18 -35.50 25.32 12.74
C ALA A 18 -35.41 25.16 11.22
N GLN A 19 -36.13 26.00 10.48
CA GLN A 19 -36.10 26.02 9.02
C GLN A 19 -34.69 26.36 8.53
N GLY A 20 -34.21 25.64 7.52
CA GLY A 20 -32.92 25.90 6.88
C GLY A 20 -31.69 25.68 7.81
N SER A 21 -31.79 24.81 8.81
CA SER A 21 -30.74 24.61 9.81
C SER A 21 -29.76 23.49 9.51
N PHE A 22 -30.07 22.62 8.53
CA PHE A 22 -29.23 21.46 8.23
C PHE A 22 -28.50 21.59 6.89
N ASP A 23 -27.23 21.20 6.88
CA ASP A 23 -26.40 21.08 5.68
C ASP A 23 -26.63 19.77 4.94
N LEU A 24 -26.94 18.70 5.67
CA LEU A 24 -27.11 17.36 5.19
C LEU A 24 -28.19 16.63 5.97
N VAL A 25 -29.10 16.02 5.21
CA VAL A 25 -30.07 15.06 5.74
C VAL A 25 -29.78 13.71 5.10
N VAL A 26 -29.70 12.66 5.92
CA VAL A 26 -29.60 11.28 5.45
C VAL A 26 -30.89 10.57 5.80
N ALA A 27 -31.64 10.10 4.80
CA ALA A 27 -32.92 9.46 4.97
C ALA A 27 -32.87 8.00 4.47
N LEU A 28 -33.48 7.11 5.25
CA LEU A 28 -33.71 5.73 4.86
C LEU A 28 -35.18 5.58 4.43
N PHE A 29 -35.42 5.35 3.16
CA PHE A 29 -36.74 5.04 2.63
C PHE A 29 -36.88 3.53 2.53
N LEU A 30 -37.71 2.97 3.43
CA LEU A 30 -38.08 1.56 3.38
C LEU A 30 -39.32 1.46 2.48
N THR A 31 -39.21 0.73 1.40
CA THR A 31 -40.38 0.32 0.59
C THR A 31 -41.12 -0.79 1.31
N SER A 32 -41.58 -0.53 2.54
CA SER A 32 -42.39 -1.47 3.31
C SER A 32 -43.87 -1.14 3.08
N PRO A 33 -44.74 -2.15 2.99
CA PRO A 33 -46.20 -1.95 2.74
C PRO A 33 -46.92 -1.08 3.77
N ASP A 34 -46.29 -0.89 4.94
CA ASP A 34 -46.86 -0.13 6.06
C ASP A 34 -46.13 1.22 6.30
N ALA A 35 -45.11 1.57 5.50
CA ALA A 35 -44.35 2.79 5.63
C ALA A 35 -44.44 3.65 4.38
N ILE A 36 -44.97 4.86 4.56
CA ILE A 36 -45.04 5.98 3.59
C ILE A 36 -45.83 5.66 2.34
N CYS A 37 -47.14 5.89 2.39
CA CYS A 37 -48.06 5.83 1.23
C CYS A 37 -47.72 6.91 0.17
N ASP A 38 -47.17 8.07 0.59
CA ASP A 38 -46.80 9.18 -0.29
C ASP A 38 -45.49 9.83 0.20
N PRO A 39 -44.38 9.75 -0.56
CA PRO A 39 -43.10 10.38 -0.19
C PRO A 39 -43.09 11.89 -0.38
N GLU A 40 -44.03 12.51 -1.08
CA GLU A 40 -44.05 13.94 -1.42
C GLU A 40 -44.14 14.85 -0.15
N PRO A 41 -45.02 14.62 0.83
CA PRO A 41 -45.06 15.42 2.04
C PRO A 41 -43.74 15.32 2.85
N THR A 42 -43.18 14.11 2.95
CA THR A 42 -41.95 13.87 3.65
C THR A 42 -40.77 14.63 3.01
N LEU A 43 -40.65 14.56 1.68
CA LEU A 43 -39.63 15.29 0.95
C LEU A 43 -39.78 16.79 1.10
N THR A 44 -41.03 17.29 1.06
CA THR A 44 -41.33 18.71 1.27
C THR A 44 -40.90 19.16 2.69
N HIS A 45 -41.14 18.34 3.72
CA HIS A 45 -40.71 18.65 5.08
C HIS A 45 -39.17 18.61 5.19
N ILE A 46 -38.52 17.65 4.62
CA ILE A 46 -37.03 17.56 4.59
C ILE A 46 -36.47 18.79 3.87
N ARG A 47 -37.09 19.19 2.74
CA ARG A 47 -36.64 20.39 2.01
C ARG A 47 -36.70 21.65 2.85
N HIS A 48 -37.70 21.82 3.69
CA HIS A 48 -37.83 22.95 4.58
C HIS A 48 -36.79 22.98 5.73
N THR A 49 -36.29 21.83 6.15
CA THR A 49 -35.26 21.75 7.18
C THR A 49 -33.85 21.97 6.63
N LEU A 50 -33.63 21.69 5.35
CA LEU A 50 -32.36 21.93 4.67
C LEU A 50 -32.20 23.39 4.30
N ARG A 51 -31.00 23.92 4.49
CA ARG A 51 -30.65 25.22 3.92
C ARG A 51 -30.57 25.12 2.39
N PRO A 52 -30.75 26.22 1.65
CA PRO A 52 -30.50 26.24 0.21
C PRO A 52 -29.09 25.74 -0.11
N GLY A 53 -28.96 24.83 -1.07
CA GLY A 53 -27.69 24.19 -1.40
C GLY A 53 -27.32 22.99 -0.51
N GLY A 54 -28.04 22.73 0.59
CA GLY A 54 -27.86 21.54 1.42
C GLY A 54 -28.21 20.25 0.70
N TYR A 55 -27.68 19.13 1.16
CA TYR A 55 -27.84 17.84 0.49
C TYR A 55 -28.80 16.91 1.21
N LEU A 56 -29.60 16.19 0.42
CA LEU A 56 -30.37 15.04 0.86
C LEU A 56 -29.72 13.79 0.25
N VAL A 57 -29.36 12.83 1.10
CA VAL A 57 -28.89 11.50 0.70
C VAL A 57 -29.94 10.48 1.11
N MET A 58 -30.49 9.74 0.16
CA MET A 58 -31.52 8.74 0.39
C MET A 58 -31.00 7.35 0.12
N LEU A 59 -31.28 6.40 1.02
CA LEU A 59 -31.07 4.99 0.80
C LEU A 59 -32.42 4.33 0.52
N ILE A 60 -32.56 3.76 -0.67
CA ILE A 60 -33.77 3.07 -1.12
C ILE A 60 -33.49 1.58 -1.17
N LEU A 61 -34.29 0.77 -0.46
CA LEU A 61 -34.19 -0.68 -0.49
C LEU A 61 -35.17 -1.26 -1.51
N PRO A 62 -34.74 -2.14 -2.43
CA PRO A 62 -35.65 -2.78 -3.39
C PRO A 62 -36.61 -3.77 -2.74
N ASP A 63 -37.77 -3.98 -3.34
CA ASP A 63 -38.94 -4.75 -2.84
C ASP A 63 -38.68 -6.22 -2.44
N GLY A 64 -37.50 -6.77 -2.69
CA GLY A 64 -37.20 -8.17 -2.39
C GLY A 64 -36.95 -8.49 -0.91
N LEU A 65 -36.78 -7.49 -0.06
CA LEU A 65 -36.47 -7.64 1.38
C LEU A 65 -37.69 -7.34 2.31
N ALA A 66 -38.74 -6.73 1.76
CA ALA A 66 -39.97 -6.45 2.48
C ALA A 66 -41.01 -7.54 2.20
N THR A 67 -41.55 -8.13 3.25
CA THR A 67 -42.57 -9.16 3.20
C THR A 67 -43.81 -8.73 2.39
N ARG A 68 -44.34 -9.67 1.61
CA ARG A 68 -45.53 -9.56 0.74
C ARG A 68 -46.69 -8.81 1.40
N GLY A 69 -47.16 -7.69 0.81
CA GLY A 69 -48.45 -7.12 1.16
C GLY A 69 -48.68 -5.69 0.64
N LYS A 70 -49.64 -5.52 -0.26
CA LYS A 70 -50.34 -4.35 -0.77
C LYS A 70 -49.69 -3.50 -1.86
N ALA A 71 -50.50 -3.25 -2.90
CA ALA A 71 -50.16 -2.74 -4.22
C ALA A 71 -50.02 -1.19 -4.35
N ASP A 72 -49.98 -0.44 -3.27
CA ASP A 72 -50.05 1.03 -3.30
C ASP A 72 -48.75 1.75 -2.81
N ALA A 73 -47.67 1.03 -2.67
CA ALA A 73 -46.36 1.65 -2.34
C ALA A 73 -45.76 2.32 -3.59
N PHE A 74 -45.17 3.51 -3.45
CA PHE A 74 -44.43 4.20 -4.49
C PHE A 74 -43.27 3.35 -4.99
N ASN A 75 -43.47 2.72 -6.14
CA ASN A 75 -42.50 1.84 -6.80
C ASN A 75 -41.85 2.56 -8.00
N GLY A 76 -41.62 3.86 -7.86
CA GLY A 76 -41.08 4.72 -8.90
C GLY A 76 -39.68 4.30 -9.34
N GLY A 77 -39.46 4.25 -10.64
CA GLY A 77 -38.15 4.18 -11.25
C GLY A 77 -37.29 5.42 -10.94
N VAL A 78 -36.05 5.42 -11.40
CA VAL A 78 -35.11 6.55 -11.22
C VAL A 78 -35.68 7.87 -11.76
N GLU A 79 -36.42 7.81 -12.88
CA GLU A 79 -37.07 8.96 -13.47
C GLU A 79 -38.24 9.53 -12.64
N ASP A 80 -38.99 8.66 -11.97
CA ASP A 80 -40.09 9.09 -11.11
C ASP A 80 -39.55 9.80 -9.85
N TRP A 81 -38.43 9.31 -9.29
CA TRP A 81 -37.73 9.99 -8.21
C TRP A 81 -37.16 11.34 -8.62
N ASP A 82 -36.57 11.47 -9.83
CA ASP A 82 -36.10 12.74 -10.36
C ASP A 82 -37.20 13.77 -10.43
N ASN A 83 -38.33 13.38 -11.01
CA ASN A 83 -39.53 14.25 -11.16
C ASN A 83 -40.09 14.67 -9.80
N LEU A 84 -40.19 13.75 -8.86
CA LEU A 84 -40.70 14.02 -7.51
C LEU A 84 -39.77 14.96 -6.71
N LEU A 85 -38.48 14.77 -6.81
CA LEU A 85 -37.49 15.64 -6.19
C LEU A 85 -37.56 17.06 -6.73
N ARG A 86 -37.67 17.23 -8.06
CA ARG A 86 -37.86 18.55 -8.68
C ARG A 86 -39.15 19.22 -8.22
N LYS A 87 -40.24 18.46 -8.15
CA LYS A 87 -41.52 18.95 -7.66
C LYS A 87 -41.46 19.44 -6.21
N THR A 88 -40.65 18.81 -5.36
CA THR A 88 -40.54 19.12 -3.95
C THR A 88 -39.44 20.14 -3.61
N GLY A 89 -38.82 20.77 -4.64
CA GLY A 89 -37.85 21.85 -4.46
C GLY A 89 -36.39 21.39 -4.33
N PHE A 90 -36.07 20.26 -4.93
CA PHE A 90 -34.70 19.78 -5.07
C PHE A 90 -34.22 19.86 -6.54
N SER A 91 -32.95 19.74 -6.77
CA SER A 91 -32.30 19.80 -8.09
C SER A 91 -32.66 18.65 -9.03
N GLY A 92 -33.33 17.62 -8.52
CA GLY A 92 -33.44 16.32 -9.16
C GLY A 92 -32.36 15.37 -8.71
N LEU A 93 -32.09 14.32 -9.46
CA LEU A 93 -31.04 13.37 -9.13
C LEU A 93 -29.65 13.88 -9.57
N ASP A 94 -28.81 14.25 -8.62
CA ASP A 94 -27.42 14.65 -8.90
C ASP A 94 -26.50 13.43 -9.06
N THR A 95 -26.77 12.35 -8.34
CA THR A 95 -26.05 11.08 -8.48
C THR A 95 -26.87 9.90 -7.95
N ASP A 96 -26.69 8.74 -8.53
CA ASP A 96 -27.24 7.48 -8.08
C ASP A 96 -26.23 6.33 -8.18
N THR A 97 -26.39 5.30 -7.35
CA THR A 97 -25.53 4.11 -7.38
C THR A 97 -26.04 3.02 -8.32
N ALA A 98 -27.27 3.11 -8.82
CA ALA A 98 -27.81 2.14 -9.76
C ALA A 98 -27.09 2.23 -11.11
N THR A 99 -26.83 3.45 -11.58
CA THR A 99 -26.07 3.69 -12.81
C THR A 99 -24.59 3.32 -12.66
N ALA A 100 -24.01 3.53 -11.48
CA ALA A 100 -22.60 3.22 -11.22
C ALA A 100 -22.31 1.70 -11.15
N THR A 101 -23.26 0.89 -10.65
CA THR A 101 -23.09 -0.58 -10.56
C THR A 101 -23.21 -1.29 -11.90
N HIS A 102 -24.00 -0.75 -12.84
CA HIS A 102 -24.10 -1.30 -14.20
C HIS A 102 -22.80 -1.21 -15.00
N GLN A 103 -21.90 -0.28 -14.66
CA GLN A 103 -20.57 -0.17 -15.30
C GLN A 103 -19.51 -1.10 -14.73
N SER A 104 -19.72 -1.64 -13.52
CA SER A 104 -18.65 -2.37 -12.79
C SER A 104 -18.80 -3.89 -12.82
N GLN A 105 -20.01 -4.46 -12.81
CA GLN A 105 -20.24 -5.92 -12.91
C GLN A 105 -21.69 -6.23 -13.35
N PRO A 106 -21.92 -6.74 -14.57
CA PRO A 106 -23.25 -7.21 -14.97
C PRO A 106 -23.63 -8.46 -14.17
N GLY A 107 -24.69 -8.35 -13.35
CA GLY A 107 -25.23 -9.49 -12.59
C GLY A 107 -25.13 -9.40 -11.07
N ALA A 108 -24.54 -8.34 -10.50
CA ALA A 108 -24.61 -8.10 -9.05
C ALA A 108 -26.03 -7.67 -8.65
N ALA A 109 -26.66 -8.40 -7.72
CA ALA A 109 -27.93 -8.01 -7.15
C ALA A 109 -27.74 -6.69 -6.35
N THR A 110 -28.48 -5.64 -6.77
CA THR A 110 -28.45 -4.35 -6.07
C THR A 110 -29.29 -4.47 -4.80
N PHE A 111 -28.64 -4.52 -3.64
CA PHE A 111 -29.32 -4.62 -2.35
C PHE A 111 -29.92 -3.29 -1.88
N ALA A 112 -29.43 -2.17 -2.39
CA ALA A 112 -29.92 -0.84 -2.07
C ALA A 112 -29.47 0.15 -3.15
N THR A 113 -30.30 1.17 -3.41
CA THR A 113 -29.93 2.30 -4.26
C THR A 113 -29.72 3.54 -3.38
N LEU A 114 -28.58 4.20 -3.54
CA LEU A 114 -28.29 5.46 -2.88
C LEU A 114 -28.52 6.58 -3.89
N LEU A 115 -29.39 7.51 -3.54
CA LEU A 115 -29.69 8.70 -4.34
C LEU A 115 -29.22 9.93 -3.58
N ALA A 116 -28.65 10.91 -4.30
CA ALA A 116 -28.28 12.19 -3.73
C ALA A 116 -28.87 13.33 -4.55
N THR A 117 -29.34 14.37 -3.85
CA THR A 117 -29.94 15.55 -4.43
C THR A 117 -29.64 16.79 -3.59
N GLN A 118 -29.71 17.97 -4.19
CA GLN A 118 -29.44 19.25 -3.52
C GLN A 118 -30.70 20.05 -3.34
N ALA A 119 -30.87 20.66 -2.16
CA ALA A 119 -31.98 21.57 -1.89
C ALA A 119 -31.83 22.84 -2.72
N GLU A 120 -32.86 23.18 -3.52
CA GLU A 120 -32.80 24.25 -4.48
C GLU A 120 -33.68 25.42 -4.08
N ASP A 121 -33.22 26.63 -4.29
CA ASP A 121 -33.97 27.87 -4.28
C ASP A 121 -33.58 28.69 -5.52
N ASP A 122 -34.17 29.89 -5.68
CA ASP A 122 -33.86 30.77 -6.79
C ASP A 122 -32.40 31.14 -6.93
N ARG A 123 -31.65 31.24 -5.80
CA ARG A 123 -30.23 31.57 -5.79
C ARG A 123 -29.40 30.38 -6.23
N VAL A 124 -29.67 29.19 -5.68
CA VAL A 124 -28.96 27.95 -6.02
C VAL A 124 -29.22 27.58 -7.49
N SER A 125 -30.47 27.67 -7.96
CA SER A 125 -30.82 27.46 -9.39
C SER A 125 -30.04 28.40 -10.31
N PHE A 126 -29.94 29.68 -9.94
CA PHE A 126 -29.20 30.67 -10.72
C PHE A 126 -27.69 30.39 -10.73
N LEU A 127 -27.09 30.00 -9.57
CA LEU A 127 -25.69 29.63 -9.51
C LEU A 127 -25.40 28.32 -10.27
N ARG A 128 -26.34 27.41 -10.32
CA ARG A 128 -26.21 26.15 -11.07
C ARG A 128 -26.28 26.37 -12.59
N GLU A 129 -27.24 27.16 -13.05
CA GLU A 129 -27.48 27.42 -14.47
C GLU A 129 -27.68 28.93 -14.76
N PRO A 130 -26.58 29.72 -14.80
CA PRO A 130 -26.65 31.16 -14.95
C PRO A 130 -26.97 31.61 -16.40
N LEU A 131 -26.82 30.77 -17.42
CA LEU A 131 -27.02 31.11 -18.82
C LEU A 131 -28.49 31.15 -19.28
N PRO A 132 -29.40 30.29 -18.81
CA PRO A 132 -30.81 30.38 -19.22
C PRO A 132 -31.44 31.67 -18.66
N ALA A 133 -31.91 32.49 -19.56
CA ALA A 133 -32.31 33.89 -19.38
C ALA A 133 -33.61 34.14 -18.59
N ALA A 134 -34.06 33.24 -17.73
CA ALA A 134 -35.32 33.40 -17.02
C ALA A 134 -35.34 34.56 -15.97
N LYS A 135 -34.18 35.07 -15.59
CA LYS A 135 -34.07 36.08 -14.51
C LYS A 135 -33.47 37.43 -14.92
N GLY A 136 -33.21 37.62 -16.20
CA GLY A 136 -32.57 38.83 -16.72
C GLY A 136 -31.04 38.86 -16.54
N PRO A 137 -30.36 39.79 -17.20
CA PRO A 137 -28.92 39.92 -17.12
C PRO A 137 -28.45 40.43 -15.73
N LEU A 138 -27.28 39.93 -15.30
CA LEU A 138 -26.57 40.58 -14.20
C LEU A 138 -26.13 41.99 -14.63
N SER A 139 -26.16 42.95 -13.74
CA SER A 139 -25.66 44.30 -14.00
C SER A 139 -24.21 44.43 -13.52
N LEU A 140 -23.27 44.01 -14.37
CA LEU A 140 -21.85 43.99 -14.10
C LEU A 140 -21.13 45.16 -14.80
N GLU A 141 -20.08 45.70 -14.20
CA GLU A 141 -19.40 46.88 -14.72
C GLU A 141 -18.55 46.59 -15.96
N SER A 142 -17.51 45.77 -15.83
CA SER A 142 -16.52 45.59 -16.90
C SER A 142 -15.95 44.20 -16.95
N LEU A 143 -15.80 43.67 -18.16
CA LEU A 143 -15.08 42.44 -18.47
C LEU A 143 -13.92 42.75 -19.41
N THR A 144 -12.71 42.31 -19.03
CA THR A 144 -11.55 42.33 -19.90
C THR A 144 -11.16 40.88 -20.27
N ILE A 145 -11.13 40.56 -21.55
CA ILE A 145 -10.71 39.26 -22.05
C ILE A 145 -9.28 39.42 -22.59
N LEU A 146 -8.32 38.79 -21.96
CA LEU A 146 -6.90 38.81 -22.33
C LEU A 146 -6.53 37.51 -23.04
N GLY A 147 -6.02 37.60 -24.25
CA GLY A 147 -5.57 36.43 -25.02
C GLY A 147 -4.55 36.81 -26.09
N GLU A 148 -4.13 35.85 -26.87
CA GLU A 148 -3.33 36.07 -28.06
C GLU A 148 -4.24 36.10 -29.31
N ASP A 149 -3.70 36.47 -30.49
CA ASP A 149 -4.49 36.53 -31.73
C ASP A 149 -5.14 35.19 -32.10
N ARG A 150 -4.51 34.08 -31.70
CA ARG A 150 -5.04 32.73 -31.89
C ARG A 150 -6.28 32.43 -31.01
N ASP A 151 -6.48 33.15 -29.91
CA ASP A 151 -7.60 32.99 -29.01
C ASP A 151 -8.78 33.92 -29.38
N ARG A 152 -8.65 34.64 -30.49
CA ARG A 152 -9.61 35.67 -30.94
C ARG A 152 -11.00 35.11 -31.11
N ASP A 153 -11.15 33.95 -31.76
CA ASP A 153 -12.45 33.36 -32.03
C ASP A 153 -13.23 32.98 -30.76
N VAL A 154 -12.55 32.31 -29.82
CA VAL A 154 -13.14 31.94 -28.54
C VAL A 154 -13.43 33.18 -27.69
N SER A 155 -12.56 34.19 -27.72
CA SER A 155 -12.73 35.47 -27.02
C SER A 155 -13.95 36.23 -27.56
N GLN A 156 -14.14 36.26 -28.87
CA GLN A 156 -15.30 36.91 -29.49
C GLN A 156 -16.61 36.18 -29.20
N LYS A 157 -16.60 34.83 -29.25
CA LYS A 157 -17.77 34.02 -28.90
C LYS A 157 -18.15 34.24 -27.43
N LEU A 158 -17.17 34.18 -26.52
CA LEU A 158 -17.36 34.46 -25.10
C LEU A 158 -17.95 35.87 -24.89
N GLY A 159 -17.35 36.90 -25.50
CA GLY A 159 -17.81 38.27 -25.35
C GLY A 159 -19.26 38.46 -25.83
N ARG A 160 -19.69 37.73 -26.86
CA ARG A 160 -21.14 37.74 -27.32
C ARG A 160 -22.03 37.03 -26.34
N SER A 161 -21.61 35.86 -25.80
CA SER A 161 -22.43 35.07 -24.89
C SER A 161 -22.72 35.80 -23.58
N VAL A 162 -21.74 36.56 -23.08
CA VAL A 162 -21.88 37.25 -21.77
C VAL A 162 -22.12 38.76 -21.89
N GLY A 163 -22.09 39.32 -23.09
CA GLY A 163 -22.11 40.75 -23.30
C GLY A 163 -23.37 41.47 -22.74
N ALA A 164 -24.51 40.78 -22.64
CA ALA A 164 -25.71 41.32 -22.04
C ALA A 164 -25.60 41.56 -20.53
N HIS A 165 -24.67 40.91 -19.87
CA HIS A 165 -24.44 40.99 -18.42
C HIS A 165 -23.49 42.12 -18.02
N TYR A 166 -22.68 42.66 -18.96
CA TYR A 166 -21.64 43.64 -18.68
C TYR A 166 -21.91 44.97 -19.40
N THR A 167 -21.69 46.07 -18.72
CA THR A 167 -21.78 47.42 -19.31
C THR A 167 -20.67 47.64 -20.34
N LYS A 168 -19.48 47.09 -20.11
CA LYS A 168 -18.32 47.20 -21.01
C LYS A 168 -17.59 45.85 -21.15
N VAL A 169 -17.45 45.38 -22.38
CA VAL A 169 -16.62 44.18 -22.70
C VAL A 169 -15.48 44.63 -23.58
N GLN A 170 -14.25 44.32 -23.16
CA GLN A 170 -13.02 44.64 -23.87
C GLN A 170 -12.26 43.34 -24.19
N ILE A 171 -11.84 43.17 -25.44
CA ILE A 171 -11.02 42.06 -25.88
C ILE A 171 -9.63 42.60 -26.25
N VAL A 172 -8.60 42.09 -25.57
CA VAL A 172 -7.20 42.49 -25.76
C VAL A 172 -6.42 41.29 -26.28
N THR A 173 -6.04 41.31 -27.54
CA THR A 173 -5.26 40.24 -28.19
C THR A 173 -3.79 40.63 -28.46
N SER A 174 -3.47 41.90 -28.28
CA SER A 174 -2.07 42.39 -28.42
C SER A 174 -1.46 42.61 -27.04
N LEU A 175 -0.39 41.89 -26.76
CA LEU A 175 0.35 41.95 -25.50
C LEU A 175 1.54 42.93 -25.54
N SER A 176 1.53 43.87 -26.47
CA SER A 176 2.65 44.84 -26.69
C SER A 176 2.63 46.04 -25.75
N GLY A 177 1.62 46.15 -24.88
CA GLY A 177 1.47 47.23 -23.91
C GLY A 177 0.71 46.78 -22.65
N GLU A 178 0.69 47.69 -21.65
CA GLU A 178 -0.09 47.43 -20.41
C GLU A 178 -1.59 47.51 -20.76
N PRO A 179 -2.39 46.47 -20.49
CA PRO A 179 -3.83 46.49 -20.78
C PRO A 179 -4.53 47.45 -19.82
N ASP A 180 -5.48 48.22 -20.35
CA ASP A 180 -6.36 49.05 -19.54
C ASP A 180 -7.41 48.17 -18.82
N ILE A 181 -7.05 47.67 -17.63
CA ILE A 181 -7.95 46.88 -16.79
C ILE A 181 -8.61 47.84 -15.79
N PRO A 182 -9.94 48.02 -15.82
CA PRO A 182 -10.66 48.79 -14.83
C PRO A 182 -10.43 48.26 -13.42
N SER A 183 -10.34 49.16 -12.44
CA SER A 183 -10.20 48.80 -11.02
C SER A 183 -11.47 48.07 -10.54
N GLY A 184 -11.35 46.91 -9.91
CA GLY A 184 -12.47 46.10 -9.48
C GLY A 184 -13.14 45.26 -10.61
N GLY A 185 -12.63 45.38 -11.84
CA GLY A 185 -13.20 44.65 -12.99
C GLY A 185 -12.91 43.15 -12.97
N THR A 186 -13.53 42.44 -13.88
CA THR A 186 -13.36 41.01 -14.09
C THR A 186 -12.46 40.75 -15.27
N VAL A 187 -11.58 39.76 -15.16
CA VAL A 187 -10.65 39.35 -16.20
C VAL A 187 -10.81 37.88 -16.54
N VAL A 188 -10.97 37.56 -17.82
CA VAL A 188 -10.77 36.21 -18.36
C VAL A 188 -9.40 36.20 -19.06
N CYS A 189 -8.52 35.30 -18.66
CA CYS A 189 -7.14 35.25 -19.13
C CYS A 189 -6.86 33.93 -19.86
N PHE A 190 -6.51 34.02 -21.14
CA PHE A 190 -6.11 32.88 -21.99
C PHE A 190 -4.59 32.75 -22.12
N LEU A 191 -3.80 33.53 -21.39
CA LEU A 191 -2.34 33.42 -21.44
C LEU A 191 -1.87 32.04 -21.00
N GLY A 192 -1.11 31.35 -21.86
CA GLY A 192 -0.68 29.97 -21.62
C GLY A 192 -1.75 28.91 -21.94
N LEU A 193 -2.76 29.24 -22.74
CA LEU A 193 -3.77 28.27 -23.18
C LEU A 193 -3.17 27.12 -23.99
N GLN A 194 -2.16 27.39 -24.81
CA GLN A 194 -1.54 26.40 -25.69
C GLN A 194 -0.22 25.82 -25.11
N PRO A 195 0.10 24.54 -25.38
CA PRO A 195 1.36 23.93 -24.94
C PRO A 195 2.58 24.57 -25.58
N ALA A 196 3.70 24.54 -24.89
CA ALA A 196 4.98 25.09 -25.35
C ALA A 196 5.51 24.35 -26.58
N GLY A 197 5.44 24.94 -27.66
CA GLY A 197 5.98 24.54 -28.97
C GLY A 197 6.00 25.74 -29.93
N SER A 198 5.25 26.75 -29.56
CA SER A 198 5.27 28.09 -30.18
C SER A 198 6.04 29.05 -29.28
N GLU A 199 6.82 29.94 -29.87
CA GLU A 199 7.74 30.87 -29.20
C GLU A 199 7.17 31.78 -28.09
N GLY A 200 5.92 31.60 -27.67
CA GLY A 200 5.18 32.43 -26.70
C GLY A 200 4.90 31.84 -25.32
N GLY A 201 5.29 30.61 -24.99
CA GLY A 201 4.89 29.94 -23.75
C GLY A 201 5.65 30.34 -22.48
N ALA A 202 6.64 31.19 -22.54
CA ALA A 202 7.40 31.63 -21.38
C ALA A 202 6.81 32.91 -20.77
N LEU A 203 6.81 33.00 -19.42
CA LEU A 203 6.57 34.24 -18.67
C LEU A 203 7.67 35.26 -19.03
N THR A 204 7.51 35.93 -20.18
CA THR A 204 8.39 37.01 -20.57
C THR A 204 8.17 38.25 -19.70
N ALA A 205 9.13 39.17 -19.66
CA ALA A 205 8.98 40.40 -18.86
C ALA A 205 7.74 41.22 -19.22
N PRO A 206 7.32 41.36 -20.48
CA PRO A 206 6.06 42.01 -20.85
C PRO A 206 4.82 41.25 -20.27
N VAL A 207 4.79 39.93 -20.43
CA VAL A 207 3.67 39.09 -19.90
C VAL A 207 3.60 39.20 -18.40
N LEU A 208 4.73 39.21 -17.69
CA LEU A 208 4.77 39.38 -16.25
C LEU A 208 4.18 40.75 -15.83
N GLY A 209 4.48 41.82 -16.55
CA GLY A 209 3.89 43.16 -16.33
C GLY A 209 2.37 43.15 -16.45
N ILE A 210 1.83 42.48 -17.49
CA ILE A 210 0.38 42.28 -17.67
C ILE A 210 -0.24 41.53 -16.51
N VAL A 211 0.38 40.44 -16.10
CA VAL A 211 -0.07 39.59 -14.96
C VAL A 211 -0.06 40.40 -13.64
N GLN A 212 0.98 41.20 -13.41
CA GLN A 212 1.06 42.06 -12.25
C GLN A 212 -0.06 43.14 -12.26
N THR A 213 -0.33 43.74 -13.41
CA THR A 213 -1.42 44.73 -13.57
C THR A 213 -2.76 44.08 -13.35
N MET A 214 -2.99 42.89 -13.87
CA MET A 214 -4.19 42.09 -13.64
C MET A 214 -4.44 41.84 -12.14
N PHE A 215 -3.44 41.36 -11.41
CA PHE A 215 -3.57 41.12 -9.96
C PHE A 215 -3.73 42.39 -9.12
N ARG A 216 -3.25 43.52 -9.60
CA ARG A 216 -3.44 44.82 -8.87
C ARG A 216 -4.83 45.44 -9.08
N ARG A 217 -5.50 45.14 -10.19
CA ARG A 217 -6.70 45.85 -10.62
C ARG A 217 -7.96 44.99 -10.63
N ALA A 218 -7.84 43.71 -11.00
CA ALA A 218 -8.99 42.83 -11.11
C ALA A 218 -9.49 42.36 -9.75
N HIS A 219 -10.80 42.20 -9.63
CA HIS A 219 -11.45 41.58 -8.46
C HIS A 219 -11.72 40.08 -8.72
N ASN A 220 -12.23 39.76 -9.92
CA ASN A 220 -12.45 38.39 -10.35
C ASN A 220 -11.51 38.01 -11.51
N ILE A 221 -10.86 36.88 -11.43
CA ILE A 221 -9.95 36.37 -12.47
C ILE A 221 -10.28 34.92 -12.78
N LEU A 222 -10.74 34.68 -14.01
CA LEU A 222 -10.90 33.35 -14.54
C LEU A 222 -9.73 33.07 -15.51
N TRP A 223 -8.83 32.14 -15.11
CA TRP A 223 -7.69 31.78 -15.95
C TRP A 223 -7.95 30.46 -16.67
N VAL A 224 -7.90 30.50 -18.00
CA VAL A 224 -8.22 29.38 -18.86
C VAL A 224 -6.95 28.80 -19.48
N THR A 225 -6.77 27.49 -19.37
CA THR A 225 -5.64 26.72 -19.95
C THR A 225 -6.15 25.45 -20.63
N SER A 226 -5.25 24.77 -21.35
CA SER A 226 -5.50 23.43 -21.86
C SER A 226 -4.32 22.52 -21.63
N GLY A 227 -4.56 21.23 -21.33
CA GLY A 227 -3.54 20.21 -21.17
C GLY A 227 -2.67 20.33 -19.91
N ALA A 228 -3.00 21.20 -18.96
CA ALA A 228 -2.23 21.35 -17.73
C ALA A 228 -2.35 20.08 -16.87
N ARG A 229 -3.53 19.50 -16.75
CA ARG A 229 -3.77 18.27 -15.98
C ARG A 229 -3.02 17.06 -16.53
N SER A 230 -3.01 16.89 -17.84
CA SER A 230 -2.31 15.77 -18.52
C SER A 230 -0.78 15.92 -18.50
N GLY A 231 -0.26 17.11 -18.20
CA GLY A 231 1.14 17.45 -18.32
C GLY A 231 1.58 17.82 -19.75
N ALA A 232 0.67 17.82 -20.72
CA ALA A 232 0.95 18.26 -22.09
C ALA A 232 1.32 19.75 -22.14
N ASN A 233 0.77 20.54 -21.20
CA ASN A 233 1.09 21.95 -21.02
C ASN A 233 1.70 22.21 -19.63
N PRO A 234 3.04 22.11 -19.45
CA PRO A 234 3.68 22.38 -18.17
C PRO A 234 3.50 23.82 -17.69
N HIS A 235 3.41 24.79 -18.61
CA HIS A 235 3.20 26.20 -18.27
C HIS A 235 1.83 26.44 -17.63
N GLY A 236 0.79 25.72 -18.06
CA GLY A 236 -0.51 25.73 -17.39
C GLY A 236 -0.42 25.30 -15.93
N ASN A 237 0.44 24.33 -15.59
CA ASN A 237 0.65 23.92 -14.20
C ASN A 237 1.40 25.00 -13.39
N MET A 238 2.30 25.77 -14.01
CA MET A 238 2.93 26.93 -13.34
C MET A 238 1.88 27.99 -12.98
N ILE A 239 0.95 28.29 -13.89
CA ILE A 239 -0.15 29.22 -13.66
C ILE A 239 -1.04 28.74 -12.50
N LYS A 240 -1.39 27.45 -12.50
CA LYS A 240 -2.15 26.86 -11.39
C LYS A 240 -1.44 27.05 -10.04
N GLY A 241 -0.13 26.82 -9.99
CA GLY A 241 0.69 27.08 -8.80
C GLY A 241 0.67 28.54 -8.38
N LEU A 242 0.78 29.46 -9.34
CA LEU A 242 0.72 30.90 -9.10
C LEU A 242 -0.63 31.31 -8.50
N LEU A 243 -1.75 30.85 -9.08
CA LEU A 243 -3.09 31.19 -8.57
C LEU A 243 -3.34 30.66 -7.16
N ARG A 244 -2.80 29.50 -6.83
CA ARG A 244 -2.86 28.98 -5.44
C ARG A 244 -2.13 29.88 -4.45
N SER A 245 -0.98 30.43 -4.83
CA SER A 245 -0.23 31.38 -4.00
C SER A 245 -0.98 32.71 -3.89
N VAL A 246 -1.49 33.23 -5.01
CA VAL A 246 -2.27 34.48 -5.03
C VAL A 246 -3.51 34.37 -4.15
N ALA A 247 -4.24 33.25 -4.17
CA ALA A 247 -5.41 33.05 -3.32
C ALA A 247 -5.10 33.11 -1.82
N LEU A 248 -3.87 32.80 -1.42
CA LEU A 248 -3.41 32.89 -0.02
C LEU A 248 -2.87 34.28 0.34
N GLU A 249 -2.17 34.93 -0.59
CA GLU A 249 -1.49 36.22 -0.36
C GLU A 249 -2.41 37.43 -0.60
N MET A 250 -3.39 37.26 -1.48
CA MET A 250 -4.32 38.33 -1.93
C MET A 250 -5.77 37.83 -1.84
N PRO A 251 -6.33 37.65 -0.64
CA PRO A 251 -7.67 37.07 -0.45
C PRO A 251 -8.81 37.92 -1.04
N ASP A 252 -8.57 39.20 -1.28
CA ASP A 252 -9.54 40.11 -1.91
C ASP A 252 -9.73 39.84 -3.39
N ILE A 253 -8.84 39.06 -4.03
CA ILE A 253 -8.94 38.67 -5.42
C ILE A 253 -9.54 37.28 -5.52
N ARG A 254 -10.63 37.13 -6.25
CA ARG A 254 -11.24 35.85 -6.52
C ARG A 254 -10.64 35.24 -7.79
N THR A 255 -9.87 34.17 -7.63
CA THR A 255 -9.27 33.45 -8.75
C THR A 255 -9.97 32.13 -8.98
N GLN A 256 -10.15 31.76 -10.25
CA GLN A 256 -10.56 30.42 -10.66
C GLN A 256 -9.69 29.95 -11.84
N PHE A 257 -9.23 28.73 -11.77
CA PHE A 257 -8.44 28.06 -12.80
C PHE A 257 -9.33 27.07 -13.54
N LEU A 258 -9.42 27.21 -14.87
CA LEU A 258 -10.19 26.34 -15.74
C LEU A 258 -9.25 25.70 -16.78
N ASP A 259 -9.15 24.36 -16.76
CA ASP A 259 -8.27 23.62 -17.66
C ASP A 259 -9.06 22.66 -18.55
N PHE A 260 -8.93 22.78 -19.86
CA PHE A 260 -9.52 21.88 -20.83
C PHE A 260 -8.58 20.73 -21.16
N ALA A 261 -9.12 19.59 -21.58
CA ALA A 261 -8.33 18.42 -21.95
C ALA A 261 -7.36 18.74 -23.10
N THR A 262 -7.85 19.39 -24.15
CA THR A 262 -7.04 19.87 -25.28
C THR A 262 -7.46 21.31 -25.68
N SER A 263 -6.68 21.93 -26.55
CA SER A 263 -7.02 23.26 -27.09
C SER A 263 -8.28 23.27 -27.96
N ASP A 264 -8.58 22.16 -28.58
CA ASP A 264 -9.72 22.01 -29.48
C ASP A 264 -11.05 21.85 -28.75
N ASP A 265 -10.97 21.42 -27.47
CA ASP A 265 -12.14 21.23 -26.60
C ASP A 265 -12.60 22.53 -25.92
N VAL A 266 -11.87 23.66 -26.10
CA VAL A 266 -12.15 24.93 -25.43
C VAL A 266 -13.52 25.47 -25.88
N SER A 267 -14.49 25.46 -24.92
CA SER A 267 -15.87 25.90 -25.17
C SER A 267 -16.12 27.25 -24.55
N ALA A 268 -16.54 28.21 -25.37
CA ALA A 268 -16.91 29.55 -24.91
C ALA A 268 -18.15 29.50 -23.99
N ASP A 269 -19.06 28.55 -24.17
CA ASP A 269 -20.26 28.41 -23.35
C ASP A 269 -19.92 27.88 -21.95
N ILE A 270 -18.99 26.93 -21.84
CA ILE A 270 -18.50 26.45 -20.53
C ILE A 270 -17.77 27.58 -19.81
N ILE A 271 -16.94 28.35 -20.51
CA ILE A 271 -16.25 29.52 -19.93
C ILE A 271 -17.25 30.56 -19.47
N ALA A 272 -18.28 30.85 -20.27
CA ALA A 272 -19.34 31.79 -19.93
C ALA A 272 -20.12 31.33 -18.69
N LYS A 273 -20.47 30.06 -18.61
CA LYS A 273 -21.15 29.47 -17.45
C LYS A 273 -20.29 29.64 -16.18
N MET A 274 -18.99 29.26 -16.22
CA MET A 274 -18.10 29.37 -15.07
C MET A 274 -17.89 30.85 -14.65
N LEU A 275 -17.70 31.74 -15.62
CA LEU A 275 -17.57 33.18 -15.38
C LEU A 275 -18.80 33.76 -14.67
N LEU A 276 -20.01 33.50 -15.21
CA LEU A 276 -21.25 33.98 -14.65
C LEU A 276 -21.57 33.39 -13.27
N GLN A 277 -21.15 32.17 -12.99
CA GLN A 277 -21.22 31.57 -11.63
C GLN A 277 -20.36 32.35 -10.64
N VAL A 278 -19.13 32.71 -11.01
CA VAL A 278 -18.23 33.51 -10.16
C VAL A 278 -18.83 34.90 -9.90
N GLU A 279 -19.38 35.53 -10.94
CA GLU A 279 -19.99 36.85 -10.84
C GLU A 279 -21.28 36.83 -10.02
N ALA A 280 -22.16 35.90 -10.28
CA ALA A 280 -23.40 35.73 -9.54
C ALA A 280 -23.16 35.52 -8.05
N TYR A 281 -22.18 34.69 -7.71
CA TYR A 281 -21.78 34.50 -6.31
C TYR A 281 -21.25 35.80 -5.68
N SER A 282 -20.43 36.55 -6.43
CA SER A 282 -19.92 37.85 -5.98
C SER A 282 -21.03 38.87 -5.70
N VAL A 283 -22.01 38.94 -6.59
CA VAL A 283 -23.17 39.83 -6.40
C VAL A 283 -24.01 39.44 -5.18
N LEU A 284 -24.28 38.14 -5.03
CA LEU A 284 -25.05 37.62 -3.88
C LEU A 284 -24.34 37.87 -2.55
N GLU A 285 -23.02 37.79 -2.52
CA GLU A 285 -22.21 38.03 -1.33
C GLU A 285 -22.20 39.53 -0.93
N VAL A 286 -22.05 40.42 -1.90
CA VAL A 286 -22.05 41.89 -1.68
C VAL A 286 -23.43 42.42 -1.27
N GLU A 287 -24.51 41.84 -1.82
CA GLU A 287 -25.87 42.24 -1.49
C GLU A 287 -26.36 41.77 -0.10
N ASP A 288 -25.44 41.19 0.69
CA ASP A 288 -25.73 40.64 2.04
C ASP A 288 -26.85 39.57 2.04
N ARG A 289 -27.16 39.02 0.85
CA ARG A 289 -28.17 37.96 0.65
C ARG A 289 -27.65 36.58 1.04
N VAL A 290 -26.34 36.44 1.14
CA VAL A 290 -25.67 35.24 1.63
C VAL A 290 -25.02 35.62 2.96
N LYS A 291 -25.78 35.55 4.05
CA LYS A 291 -25.20 35.58 5.38
C LYS A 291 -24.42 34.33 5.61
N ASP A 292 -23.34 34.41 6.35
CA ASP A 292 -22.51 33.26 6.69
C ASP A 292 -23.42 32.15 7.26
N GLY A 293 -23.58 31.06 6.50
CA GLY A 293 -24.43 29.93 6.86
C GLY A 293 -25.87 29.89 6.30
N ASP A 294 -26.36 30.89 5.56
CA ASP A 294 -27.72 30.87 5.00
C ASP A 294 -27.83 29.97 3.76
N MET A 295 -26.75 29.75 3.01
CA MET A 295 -26.71 28.95 1.80
C MET A 295 -25.45 28.10 1.79
N LEU A 296 -25.57 26.83 1.44
CA LEU A 296 -24.45 25.93 1.22
C LEU A 296 -24.04 25.98 -0.25
N TRP A 297 -23.07 26.81 -0.54
CA TRP A 297 -22.45 26.89 -1.86
C TRP A 297 -20.95 27.05 -1.72
N TYR A 298 -20.21 26.29 -2.50
CA TYR A 298 -18.76 26.36 -2.54
C TYR A 298 -18.27 26.65 -3.94
N ARG A 299 -17.48 27.72 -4.08
CA ARG A 299 -16.85 28.07 -5.34
C ARG A 299 -15.59 27.18 -5.52
N GLU A 300 -15.58 26.43 -6.61
CA GLU A 300 -14.44 25.60 -6.95
C GLU A 300 -13.28 26.46 -7.49
N PRO A 301 -12.13 26.51 -6.83
CA PRO A 301 -11.00 27.31 -7.32
C PRO A 301 -10.34 26.71 -8.56
N GLU A 302 -10.49 25.40 -8.79
CA GLU A 302 -9.91 24.68 -9.91
C GLU A 302 -10.94 23.76 -10.52
N VAL A 303 -11.15 23.87 -11.84
CA VAL A 303 -12.07 23.04 -12.61
C VAL A 303 -11.34 22.46 -13.82
N PHE A 304 -11.55 21.18 -14.10
CA PHE A 304 -11.05 20.50 -15.30
C PHE A 304 -12.23 20.08 -16.17
N VAL A 305 -12.12 20.31 -17.45
CA VAL A 305 -13.11 19.91 -18.44
C VAL A 305 -12.53 18.82 -19.32
N ASP A 306 -13.20 17.69 -19.41
CA ASP A 306 -12.78 16.58 -20.29
C ASP A 306 -13.23 16.80 -21.74
N MET A 307 -12.88 15.88 -22.64
CA MET A 307 -13.24 15.91 -24.06
C MET A 307 -14.75 15.81 -24.30
N ASN A 308 -15.54 15.38 -23.30
CA ASN A 308 -17.00 15.30 -23.39
C ASN A 308 -17.70 16.54 -22.81
N GLY A 309 -16.93 17.55 -22.37
CA GLY A 309 -17.45 18.74 -21.72
C GLY A 309 -17.84 18.54 -20.24
N GLN A 310 -17.51 17.40 -19.64
CA GLN A 310 -17.77 17.14 -18.22
C GLN A 310 -16.76 17.87 -17.33
N CYS A 311 -17.28 18.53 -16.30
CA CYS A 311 -16.47 19.28 -15.33
C CYS A 311 -16.06 18.41 -14.16
N PHE A 312 -14.77 18.40 -13.85
CA PHE A 312 -14.16 17.69 -12.71
C PHE A 312 -13.48 18.70 -11.78
N VAL A 313 -13.56 18.42 -10.51
CA VAL A 313 -12.94 19.25 -9.47
C VAL A 313 -11.94 18.44 -8.65
N PRO A 314 -10.78 18.99 -8.27
CA PRO A 314 -9.81 18.27 -7.46
C PRO A 314 -10.31 18.13 -6.03
N ARG A 315 -10.06 16.96 -5.43
CA ARG A 315 -10.33 16.71 -4.01
C ARG A 315 -9.12 16.05 -3.37
N LEU A 316 -8.73 16.57 -2.22
CA LEU A 316 -7.73 15.93 -1.37
C LEU A 316 -8.37 14.73 -0.66
N ARG A 317 -7.83 13.54 -0.91
CA ARG A 317 -8.23 12.32 -0.22
C ARG A 317 -7.07 11.78 0.59
N LEU A 318 -7.39 11.23 1.75
CA LEU A 318 -6.39 10.52 2.55
C LEU A 318 -5.84 9.36 1.73
N ASN A 319 -4.54 9.35 1.53
CA ASN A 319 -3.86 8.20 0.96
C ASN A 319 -3.71 7.14 2.05
N ALA A 320 -4.69 6.24 2.14
CA ALA A 320 -4.75 5.23 3.20
C ALA A 320 -3.50 4.35 3.25
N VAL A 321 -2.89 4.03 2.11
CA VAL A 321 -1.67 3.21 2.02
C VAL A 321 -0.48 3.98 2.61
N GLN A 322 -0.24 5.20 2.15
CA GLN A 322 0.87 6.02 2.65
C GLN A 322 0.69 6.41 4.11
N ASN A 323 -0.55 6.67 4.50
CA ASN A 323 -0.88 7.03 5.88
C ASN A 323 -0.65 5.84 6.85
N ARG A 324 -1.00 4.62 6.44
CA ARG A 324 -0.65 3.40 7.21
C ARG A 324 0.87 3.26 7.34
N ARG A 325 1.61 3.40 6.24
CA ARG A 325 3.08 3.33 6.23
C ARG A 325 3.74 4.39 7.12
N TYR A 326 3.23 5.60 7.12
CA TYR A 326 3.71 6.67 7.99
C TYR A 326 3.42 6.37 9.47
N ASN A 327 2.20 5.94 9.78
CA ASN A 327 1.79 5.66 11.15
C ASN A 327 2.40 4.37 11.71
N SER A 328 2.80 3.41 10.86
CA SER A 328 3.42 2.15 11.31
C SER A 328 4.79 2.35 11.98
N GLY A 329 5.44 3.49 11.79
CA GLY A 329 6.63 3.89 12.54
C GLY A 329 6.34 4.29 13.99
N ARG A 330 5.07 4.57 14.33
CA ARG A 330 4.65 5.02 15.67
C ARG A 330 3.83 3.98 16.43
N ARG A 331 3.13 3.10 15.73
CA ARG A 331 2.29 2.05 16.29
C ARG A 331 2.24 0.84 15.38
N LEU A 332 2.02 -0.33 15.97
CA LEU A 332 1.79 -1.56 15.20
C LEU A 332 0.49 -1.41 14.40
N LEU A 333 0.58 -1.50 13.09
CA LEU A 333 -0.57 -1.53 12.19
C LEU A 333 -0.54 -2.80 11.37
N THR A 334 -1.71 -3.44 11.28
CA THR A 334 -1.94 -4.61 10.44
C THR A 334 -3.06 -4.33 9.46
N HIS A 335 -3.01 -5.00 8.32
CA HIS A 335 -4.10 -5.02 7.34
C HIS A 335 -4.16 -6.37 6.65
N SER A 336 -5.33 -6.74 6.15
CA SER A 336 -5.53 -8.01 5.44
C SER A 336 -5.17 -7.86 3.97
N VAL A 337 -4.41 -8.83 3.46
CA VAL A 337 -4.06 -8.94 2.03
C VAL A 337 -4.36 -10.34 1.53
N SER A 338 -4.68 -10.47 0.23
CA SER A 338 -4.74 -11.76 -0.44
C SER A 338 -3.32 -12.22 -0.81
N ILE A 339 -2.97 -13.47 -0.47
CA ILE A 339 -1.68 -14.06 -0.88
C ILE A 339 -1.60 -14.24 -2.40
N GLU A 340 -2.74 -14.34 -3.10
CA GLU A 340 -2.79 -14.49 -4.55
C GLU A 340 -2.31 -13.23 -5.26
N ASP A 341 -2.70 -12.06 -4.73
CA ASP A 341 -2.44 -10.75 -5.33
C ASP A 341 -1.20 -10.06 -4.75
N THR A 342 -0.78 -10.46 -3.55
CA THR A 342 0.28 -9.77 -2.81
C THR A 342 1.32 -10.76 -2.30
N ASP A 343 2.58 -10.52 -2.65
CA ASP A 343 3.67 -11.29 -2.10
C ASP A 343 3.84 -11.02 -0.61
N VAL A 344 3.85 -12.07 0.19
CA VAL A 344 3.91 -12.02 1.66
C VAL A 344 5.18 -12.69 2.13
N SER A 345 5.85 -12.12 3.11
CA SER A 345 7.07 -12.68 3.71
C SER A 345 6.93 -12.80 5.23
N ILE A 346 7.58 -13.80 5.81
CA ILE A 346 7.68 -14.00 7.25
C ILE A 346 9.09 -13.58 7.68
N THR A 347 9.17 -12.70 8.67
CA THR A 347 10.43 -12.26 9.24
C THR A 347 10.97 -13.28 10.26
N GLN A 348 12.24 -13.19 10.63
CA GLN A 348 12.82 -14.03 11.70
C GLN A 348 12.07 -13.89 13.03
N SER A 349 11.50 -12.71 13.31
CA SER A 349 10.64 -12.49 14.49
C SER A 349 9.24 -13.11 14.37
N GLY A 350 8.93 -13.81 13.27
CA GLY A 350 7.62 -14.42 13.04
C GLY A 350 6.54 -13.44 12.55
N SER A 351 6.88 -12.17 12.34
CA SER A 351 5.92 -11.19 11.82
C SER A 351 5.66 -11.41 10.33
N VAL A 352 4.40 -11.38 9.93
CA VAL A 352 4.00 -11.46 8.54
C VAL A 352 3.98 -10.07 7.93
N VAL A 353 4.67 -9.87 6.82
CA VAL A 353 4.84 -8.56 6.17
C VAL A 353 4.66 -8.68 4.66
N VAL A 354 4.32 -7.58 3.99
CA VAL A 354 4.33 -7.55 2.51
C VAL A 354 5.76 -7.74 2.03
N GLY A 355 5.96 -8.70 1.12
CA GLY A 355 7.27 -9.03 0.55
C GLY A 355 7.83 -7.92 -0.33
N ASN A 356 9.13 -7.75 -0.33
CA ASN A 356 9.86 -6.81 -1.20
C ASN A 356 10.62 -7.59 -2.29
N LEU A 357 9.92 -8.18 -3.24
CA LEU A 357 10.53 -8.94 -4.35
C LEU A 357 11.42 -8.10 -5.27
N THR A 358 11.11 -6.82 -5.39
CA THR A 358 11.78 -5.91 -6.33
C THR A 358 13.26 -5.66 -6.00
N ARG A 359 13.71 -5.95 -4.79
CA ARG A 359 15.05 -5.57 -4.33
C ARG A 359 16.17 -6.52 -4.74
N ALA A 360 15.84 -7.79 -4.94
CA ALA A 360 16.84 -8.80 -5.35
C ALA A 360 17.18 -8.72 -6.84
N ILE A 361 16.25 -8.24 -7.69
CA ILE A 361 16.41 -8.23 -9.15
C ILE A 361 17.16 -6.98 -9.64
N HIS A 362 17.00 -5.83 -8.96
CA HIS A 362 17.64 -4.59 -9.39
C HIS A 362 19.12 -4.47 -8.97
N ALA A 363 19.61 -5.40 -8.16
CA ALA A 363 20.99 -5.34 -7.67
C ALA A 363 22.04 -5.79 -8.70
N ALA A 364 21.68 -6.62 -9.71
CA ALA A 364 22.61 -7.02 -10.77
C ALA A 364 21.89 -7.44 -12.05
N PRO A 365 21.96 -6.64 -13.14
CA PRO A 365 21.45 -7.03 -14.46
C PRO A 365 22.14 -8.28 -15.03
N GLU A 366 23.35 -8.60 -14.56
CA GLU A 366 24.13 -9.77 -14.98
C GLU A 366 23.63 -11.10 -14.39
N ALA A 367 22.70 -11.04 -13.43
CA ALA A 367 22.09 -12.22 -12.79
C ALA A 367 20.83 -12.73 -13.50
N ALA A 368 20.38 -12.08 -14.58
CA ALA A 368 19.26 -12.55 -15.39
C ALA A 368 19.61 -13.88 -16.04
N GLY A 369 19.08 -14.99 -15.53
CA GLY A 369 19.37 -16.37 -15.95
C GLY A 369 19.94 -17.26 -14.84
N ARG A 370 20.48 -16.68 -13.78
CA ARG A 370 20.96 -17.44 -12.60
C ARG A 370 19.85 -17.73 -11.57
N PHE A 371 18.73 -17.01 -11.63
CA PHE A 371 17.64 -17.14 -10.67
C PHE A 371 16.31 -17.42 -11.37
N THR A 372 15.55 -18.32 -10.80
CA THR A 372 14.21 -18.68 -11.26
C THR A 372 13.17 -18.19 -10.25
N LYS A 373 12.10 -17.57 -10.72
CA LYS A 373 10.96 -17.14 -9.90
C LYS A 373 10.07 -18.34 -9.59
N VAL A 374 9.87 -18.62 -8.31
CA VAL A 374 9.05 -19.74 -7.85
C VAL A 374 7.97 -19.21 -6.90
N ARG A 375 6.72 -19.59 -7.15
CA ARG A 375 5.60 -19.38 -6.19
C ARG A 375 5.55 -20.59 -5.28
N LEU A 376 5.66 -20.34 -3.99
CA LEU A 376 5.71 -21.40 -2.99
C LEU A 376 4.30 -21.93 -2.67
N CYS A 377 4.21 -23.24 -2.44
CA CYS A 377 3.04 -23.93 -1.95
C CYS A 377 3.20 -24.26 -0.46
N HIS A 378 4.35 -24.81 -0.09
CA HIS A 378 4.67 -25.20 1.28
C HIS A 378 6.12 -24.85 1.62
N SER A 379 6.38 -24.45 2.87
CA SER A 379 7.73 -24.17 3.35
C SER A 379 7.91 -24.64 4.79
N LEU A 380 9.12 -25.09 5.13
CA LEU A 380 9.51 -25.17 6.54
C LEU A 380 9.56 -23.78 7.16
N LEU A 381 9.08 -23.62 8.38
CA LEU A 381 9.14 -22.36 9.12
C LEU A 381 10.50 -22.03 9.68
N LYS A 382 11.35 -23.04 9.88
CA LYS A 382 12.72 -22.86 10.40
C LYS A 382 13.73 -23.29 9.34
N SER A 383 14.85 -22.59 9.30
CA SER A 383 16.00 -22.99 8.51
C SER A 383 16.60 -24.27 9.08
N ILE A 384 17.18 -25.10 8.23
CA ILE A 384 17.92 -26.29 8.65
C ILE A 384 19.36 -26.18 8.17
N LYS A 385 20.29 -26.67 8.98
CA LYS A 385 21.70 -26.81 8.64
C LYS A 385 21.86 -27.95 7.63
N ILE A 386 22.55 -27.67 6.54
CA ILE A 386 22.78 -28.62 5.45
C ILE A 386 24.22 -29.08 5.46
N THR A 387 25.15 -28.13 5.62
CA THR A 387 26.59 -28.36 5.78
C THR A 387 27.08 -27.48 6.95
N ASP A 388 28.35 -27.57 7.30
CA ASP A 388 28.91 -26.71 8.37
C ASP A 388 28.81 -25.21 8.05
N THR A 389 28.80 -24.85 6.78
CA THR A 389 28.78 -23.46 6.29
C THR A 389 27.45 -23.04 5.67
N SER A 390 26.49 -23.97 5.49
CA SER A 390 25.26 -23.69 4.77
C SER A 390 24.01 -24.07 5.54
N SER A 391 23.09 -23.14 5.65
CA SER A 391 21.74 -23.32 6.19
C SER A 391 20.71 -22.62 5.31
N ALA A 392 19.52 -23.21 5.13
CA ALA A 392 18.47 -22.68 4.28
C ALA A 392 17.07 -23.12 4.72
N TYR A 393 16.06 -22.46 4.18
CA TYR A 393 14.67 -22.91 4.21
C TYR A 393 14.40 -23.87 3.07
N PHE A 394 13.76 -25.00 3.37
CA PHE A 394 13.28 -25.94 2.36
C PHE A 394 11.82 -25.64 2.03
N SER A 395 11.50 -25.64 0.75
CA SER A 395 10.17 -25.27 0.27
C SER A 395 9.77 -26.11 -0.95
N LEU A 396 8.47 -26.27 -1.13
CA LEU A 396 7.86 -26.79 -2.35
C LEU A 396 7.12 -25.65 -3.03
N GLY A 397 7.19 -25.60 -4.36
CA GLY A 397 6.54 -24.53 -5.13
C GLY A 397 6.36 -24.90 -6.60
N ARG A 398 5.83 -23.94 -7.37
CA ARG A 398 5.66 -24.02 -8.82
C ARG A 398 6.45 -22.91 -9.49
N VAL A 399 7.15 -23.25 -10.57
CA VAL A 399 7.92 -22.27 -11.33
C VAL A 399 6.95 -21.32 -12.04
N ALA A 400 7.18 -20.02 -11.90
CA ALA A 400 6.21 -19.02 -12.34
C ALA A 400 6.09 -18.87 -13.86
N ASP A 401 7.13 -19.23 -14.62
CA ASP A 401 7.15 -19.20 -16.10
C ASP A 401 6.73 -20.50 -16.76
N GLY A 402 6.38 -21.53 -15.96
CA GLY A 402 5.96 -22.83 -16.48
C GLY A 402 7.06 -23.65 -17.13
N SER A 403 8.33 -23.31 -16.97
CA SER A 403 9.47 -24.03 -17.55
C SER A 403 9.64 -25.45 -17.00
N ILE A 404 9.10 -25.73 -15.82
CA ILE A 404 9.07 -27.04 -15.19
C ILE A 404 7.63 -27.36 -14.80
N ASP A 405 7.08 -28.45 -15.33
CA ASP A 405 5.75 -28.93 -14.97
C ASP A 405 5.75 -29.57 -13.57
N GLY A 406 4.70 -29.27 -12.77
CA GLY A 406 4.51 -29.86 -11.46
C GLY A 406 5.18 -29.10 -10.33
N LEU A 407 5.38 -29.80 -9.21
CA LEU A 407 6.03 -29.26 -8.03
C LEU A 407 7.56 -29.35 -8.14
N VAL A 408 8.21 -28.34 -7.61
CA VAL A 408 9.66 -28.31 -7.43
C VAL A 408 10.01 -28.19 -5.95
N LEU A 409 11.01 -28.93 -5.53
CA LEU A 409 11.69 -28.74 -4.25
C LEU A 409 12.75 -27.66 -4.44
N LEU A 410 12.85 -26.75 -3.51
CA LEU A 410 13.86 -25.69 -3.59
C LEU A 410 14.37 -25.28 -2.21
N MET A 411 15.54 -24.64 -2.22
CA MET A 411 16.10 -23.97 -1.06
C MET A 411 16.07 -22.46 -1.25
N SER A 412 15.75 -21.76 -0.17
CA SER A 412 15.71 -20.30 -0.17
C SER A 412 16.32 -19.71 1.08
N THR A 413 16.77 -18.47 0.96
CA THR A 413 17.28 -17.67 2.09
C THR A 413 16.18 -16.87 2.81
N SER A 414 14.95 -16.93 2.32
CA SER A 414 13.81 -16.17 2.86
C SER A 414 12.53 -16.99 2.85
N LEU A 415 11.67 -16.74 3.83
CA LEU A 415 10.30 -17.25 3.88
C LEU A 415 9.37 -16.24 3.21
N SER A 416 8.96 -16.53 1.99
CA SER A 416 8.07 -15.64 1.23
C SER A 416 7.15 -16.47 0.33
N SER A 417 5.93 -15.99 0.05
CA SER A 417 5.00 -16.67 -0.87
C SER A 417 5.56 -16.78 -2.29
N VAL A 418 6.48 -15.90 -2.67
CA VAL A 418 7.24 -15.97 -3.91
C VAL A 418 8.71 -15.73 -3.60
N VAL A 419 9.57 -16.55 -4.20
CA VAL A 419 11.03 -16.45 -4.03
C VAL A 419 11.73 -16.47 -5.39
N PHE A 420 12.91 -15.86 -5.44
CA PHE A 420 13.88 -16.04 -6.51
C PHE A 420 14.97 -16.99 -6.00
N ALA A 421 14.92 -18.22 -6.45
CA ALA A 421 15.91 -19.23 -6.07
C ALA A 421 16.95 -19.40 -7.18
N PRO A 422 18.22 -19.66 -6.84
CA PRO A 422 19.22 -20.05 -7.83
C PRO A 422 18.76 -21.28 -8.59
N SER A 423 18.88 -21.27 -9.92
CA SER A 423 18.34 -22.34 -10.77
C SER A 423 18.97 -23.71 -10.46
N ASN A 424 20.20 -23.75 -9.93
CA ASN A 424 20.88 -24.95 -9.49
C ASN A 424 20.42 -25.49 -8.12
N LEU A 425 19.57 -24.75 -7.41
CA LEU A 425 18.98 -25.15 -6.12
C LEU A 425 17.46 -25.42 -6.24
N ILE A 426 17.03 -25.79 -7.43
CA ILE A 426 15.65 -26.17 -7.76
C ILE A 426 15.66 -27.56 -8.35
N TRP A 427 14.93 -28.47 -7.76
CA TRP A 427 14.83 -29.87 -8.20
C TRP A 427 13.39 -30.24 -8.51
N PRO A 428 13.07 -30.84 -9.65
CA PRO A 428 11.74 -31.38 -9.90
C PRO A 428 11.36 -32.43 -8.86
N ALA A 429 10.12 -32.41 -8.42
CA ALA A 429 9.57 -33.32 -7.42
C ALA A 429 8.37 -34.13 -7.98
N PRO A 430 8.55 -34.93 -9.05
CA PRO A 430 7.46 -35.63 -9.75
C PRO A 430 6.79 -36.71 -8.89
N PHE A 431 7.42 -37.11 -7.80
CA PHE A 431 6.91 -38.09 -6.84
C PHE A 431 5.89 -37.55 -5.87
N ILE A 432 5.61 -36.23 -5.86
CA ILE A 432 4.65 -35.60 -5.02
C ILE A 432 3.42 -35.20 -5.84
N ASN A 433 2.24 -35.66 -5.40
CA ASN A 433 1.00 -35.24 -6.03
C ASN A 433 0.74 -33.75 -5.78
N PRO A 434 0.66 -32.92 -6.85
CA PRO A 434 0.45 -31.48 -6.71
C PRO A 434 -0.91 -31.10 -6.13
N ASP A 435 -1.88 -32.02 -6.13
CA ASP A 435 -3.25 -31.77 -5.66
C ASP A 435 -3.50 -32.25 -4.21
N SER A 436 -2.48 -32.82 -3.55
CA SER A 436 -2.57 -33.26 -2.15
C SER A 436 -1.63 -32.44 -1.25
N PRO A 437 -2.16 -31.43 -0.53
CA PRO A 437 -1.38 -30.61 0.40
C PRO A 437 -0.76 -31.43 1.55
N GLU A 438 -1.48 -32.46 2.00
CA GLU A 438 -1.02 -33.34 3.08
C GLU A 438 0.21 -34.13 2.63
N GLN A 439 0.15 -34.76 1.46
CA GLN A 439 1.27 -35.50 0.90
C GLN A 439 2.48 -34.61 0.63
N ALA A 440 2.25 -33.37 0.16
CA ALA A 440 3.32 -32.39 -0.04
C ALA A 440 4.01 -32.03 1.30
N ALA A 441 3.22 -31.83 2.35
CA ALA A 441 3.76 -31.52 3.66
C ALA A 441 4.50 -32.70 4.31
N GLU A 442 3.98 -33.92 4.15
CA GLU A 442 4.65 -35.15 4.62
C GLU A 442 5.99 -35.35 3.90
N ALA A 443 6.00 -35.20 2.58
CA ALA A 443 7.23 -35.29 1.78
C ALA A 443 8.27 -34.28 2.20
N LEU A 444 7.87 -33.01 2.41
CA LEU A 444 8.78 -31.96 2.85
C LEU A 444 9.33 -32.25 4.25
N THR A 445 8.50 -32.79 5.16
CA THR A 445 8.92 -33.23 6.50
C THR A 445 9.95 -34.36 6.41
N ALA A 446 9.69 -35.39 5.63
CA ALA A 446 10.57 -36.53 5.48
C ALA A 446 11.91 -36.15 4.83
N LEU A 447 11.90 -35.37 3.76
CA LEU A 447 13.10 -34.89 3.08
C LEU A 447 13.97 -34.02 4.00
N SER A 448 13.34 -33.07 4.71
CA SER A 448 14.06 -32.21 5.64
C SER A 448 14.65 -32.98 6.83
N ALA A 449 13.92 -33.97 7.35
CA ALA A 449 14.41 -34.86 8.40
C ALA A 449 15.62 -35.67 7.94
N HIS A 450 15.62 -36.15 6.69
CA HIS A 450 16.73 -36.91 6.13
C HIS A 450 18.00 -36.04 5.99
N ILE A 451 17.86 -34.83 5.46
CA ILE A 451 18.96 -33.87 5.30
C ILE A 451 19.53 -33.49 6.68
N LEU A 452 18.65 -33.23 7.65
CA LEU A 452 19.03 -32.90 9.00
C LEU A 452 19.77 -34.05 9.69
N ALA A 453 19.31 -35.30 9.49
CA ALA A 453 19.95 -36.49 9.98
C ALA A 453 21.38 -36.66 9.43
N LEU A 454 21.59 -36.42 8.12
CA LEU A 454 22.92 -36.41 7.51
C LEU A 454 23.84 -35.39 8.18
N SER A 455 23.36 -34.17 8.39
CA SER A 455 24.13 -33.09 9.04
C SER A 455 24.50 -33.44 10.47
N ILE A 456 23.59 -34.08 11.23
CA ILE A 456 23.84 -34.53 12.60
C ILE A 456 24.87 -35.67 12.61
N LEU A 457 24.74 -36.68 11.76
CA LEU A 457 25.62 -37.84 11.72
C LEU A 457 27.06 -37.50 11.31
N GLU A 458 27.25 -36.46 10.50
CA GLU A 458 28.58 -35.97 10.14
C GLU A 458 29.33 -35.29 11.32
N THR A 459 28.60 -34.71 12.26
CA THR A 459 29.21 -34.12 13.46
C THR A 459 29.57 -35.20 14.50
N ALA A 460 29.01 -36.41 14.36
CA ALA A 460 29.24 -37.49 15.27
C ALA A 460 30.59 -38.22 15.01
N THR A 461 31.27 -38.61 16.05
CA THR A 461 32.51 -39.36 15.92
C THR A 461 32.25 -40.81 15.48
N ARG A 462 32.83 -41.24 14.37
CA ARG A 462 32.67 -42.64 13.86
C ARG A 462 33.06 -43.67 14.93
N GLY A 463 32.25 -44.70 15.02
CA GLY A 463 32.47 -45.83 15.95
C GLY A 463 32.10 -45.53 17.40
N LYS A 464 31.66 -44.32 17.72
CA LYS A 464 31.30 -43.91 19.08
C LYS A 464 29.80 -43.66 19.22
N PRO A 465 29.24 -43.77 20.45
CA PRO A 465 27.83 -43.52 20.69
C PRO A 465 27.42 -42.04 20.53
N LEU A 466 26.35 -41.82 19.75
CA LEU A 466 25.60 -40.55 19.65
C LEU A 466 24.30 -40.71 20.43
N VAL A 467 24.06 -39.82 21.36
CA VAL A 467 22.79 -39.75 22.09
C VAL A 467 21.98 -38.54 21.64
N VAL A 468 20.76 -38.77 21.23
CA VAL A 468 19.85 -37.71 20.79
C VAL A 468 18.60 -37.71 21.65
N LEU A 469 18.30 -36.56 22.26
CA LEU A 469 17.12 -36.37 23.10
C LEU A 469 16.01 -35.67 22.31
N ASP A 470 14.80 -36.23 22.31
CA ASP A 470 13.57 -35.74 21.71
C ASP A 470 13.70 -35.35 20.20
N PRO A 471 14.24 -36.19 19.31
CA PRO A 471 14.45 -35.85 17.92
C PRO A 471 13.15 -35.68 17.08
N GLY A 472 12.01 -36.03 17.64
CA GLY A 472 10.77 -36.15 16.89
C GLY A 472 10.74 -37.42 16.01
N HIS A 473 9.56 -37.77 15.52
CA HIS A 473 9.36 -39.07 14.87
C HIS A 473 10.07 -39.17 13.50
N ALA A 474 9.87 -38.18 12.62
CA ALA A 474 10.47 -38.19 11.29
C ALA A 474 12.00 -38.18 11.31
N LEU A 475 12.60 -37.32 12.19
CA LEU A 475 14.04 -37.26 12.34
C LEU A 475 14.60 -38.53 12.98
N GLY A 476 13.90 -39.11 13.97
CA GLY A 476 14.28 -40.38 14.60
C GLY A 476 14.37 -41.52 13.58
N ARG A 477 13.40 -41.65 12.69
CA ARG A 477 13.43 -42.66 11.61
C ARG A 477 14.58 -42.41 10.64
N ALA A 478 14.81 -41.17 10.22
CA ALA A 478 15.92 -40.81 9.34
C ALA A 478 17.28 -41.12 9.98
N LEU A 479 17.46 -40.82 11.25
CA LEU A 479 18.69 -41.14 11.99
C LEU A 479 18.94 -42.66 12.07
N ILE A 480 17.91 -43.46 12.38
CA ILE A 480 18.02 -44.92 12.44
C ILE A 480 18.41 -45.50 11.08
N ALA A 481 17.79 -45.02 10.00
CA ALA A 481 18.09 -45.48 8.66
C ALA A 481 19.54 -45.19 8.21
N LEU A 482 20.06 -44.03 8.61
CA LEU A 482 21.37 -43.50 8.16
C LEU A 482 22.54 -43.85 9.08
N ALA A 483 22.30 -44.06 10.37
CA ALA A 483 23.36 -44.29 11.34
C ALA A 483 24.31 -45.49 11.00
N PRO A 484 23.79 -46.63 10.44
CA PRO A 484 24.67 -47.73 10.03
C PRO A 484 25.65 -47.33 8.92
N THR A 485 25.23 -46.55 7.93
CA THR A 485 26.10 -46.11 6.83
C THR A 485 27.23 -45.18 7.29
N HIS A 486 26.99 -44.44 8.37
CA HIS A 486 27.99 -43.56 9.00
C HIS A 486 28.79 -44.21 10.12
N SER A 487 28.53 -45.51 10.39
CA SER A 487 29.18 -46.27 11.46
C SER A 487 29.05 -45.59 12.86
N VAL A 488 27.85 -45.03 13.14
CA VAL A 488 27.56 -44.34 14.40
C VAL A 488 26.65 -45.24 15.27
N GLN A 489 26.95 -45.41 16.53
CA GLN A 489 26.09 -46.09 17.48
C GLN A 489 25.05 -45.13 18.02
N LEU A 490 23.80 -45.24 17.54
CA LEU A 490 22.72 -44.31 17.84
C LEU A 490 21.92 -44.74 19.07
N HIS A 491 21.66 -43.80 19.97
CA HIS A 491 20.74 -43.95 21.10
C HIS A 491 19.76 -42.82 21.11
N LEU A 492 18.45 -43.15 20.88
CA LEU A 492 17.36 -42.19 20.89
C LEU A 492 16.68 -42.19 22.27
N LEU A 493 16.51 -41.00 22.83
CA LEU A 493 15.83 -40.75 24.09
C LEU A 493 14.58 -39.90 23.86
N THR A 494 13.52 -40.17 24.60
CA THR A 494 12.30 -39.34 24.55
C THR A 494 11.74 -39.07 25.92
N THR A 495 11.24 -37.86 26.12
CA THR A 495 10.51 -37.44 27.34
C THR A 495 9.00 -37.54 27.19
N THR A 496 8.51 -37.82 25.97
CA THR A 496 7.08 -37.80 25.65
C THR A 496 6.47 -39.21 25.88
N SER A 497 5.46 -39.33 26.74
CA SER A 497 4.78 -40.58 27.03
C SER A 497 3.95 -41.13 25.87
N ALA A 498 3.54 -40.30 24.93
CA ALA A 498 2.77 -40.70 23.75
C ALA A 498 3.50 -41.69 22.85
N THR A 499 4.85 -41.73 22.87
CA THR A 499 5.64 -42.71 22.15
C THR A 499 5.66 -44.11 22.77
N ARG A 500 4.92 -44.29 23.87
CA ARG A 500 4.78 -45.60 24.58
C ARG A 500 3.74 -46.56 23.98
N THR A 501 2.88 -46.06 23.08
CA THR A 501 1.89 -46.91 22.43
C THR A 501 2.59 -47.78 21.40
N GLU A 502 2.22 -49.07 21.37
CA GLU A 502 2.83 -50.15 20.57
C GLU A 502 2.84 -49.96 19.06
N GLU A 503 2.38 -48.84 18.55
CA GLU A 503 2.32 -48.49 17.14
C GLU A 503 3.66 -47.95 16.54
N TYR A 504 4.68 -47.72 17.37
CA TYR A 504 5.94 -47.16 16.87
C TYR A 504 7.10 -48.17 16.99
N GLU A 505 7.50 -48.75 15.89
CA GLU A 505 8.62 -49.71 15.75
C GLU A 505 10.03 -49.12 16.04
N LEU A 506 10.14 -47.91 16.62
CA LEU A 506 11.43 -47.27 16.85
C LEU A 506 12.01 -47.63 18.23
N PRO A 507 13.35 -47.86 18.34
CA PRO A 507 14.02 -48.28 19.58
C PRO A 507 14.23 -47.11 20.54
N TRP A 508 13.10 -46.43 20.90
CA TRP A 508 13.14 -45.33 21.86
C TRP A 508 13.40 -45.80 23.29
N LYS A 509 14.26 -45.04 24.01
CA LYS A 509 14.36 -45.20 25.46
C LYS A 509 13.64 -44.02 26.15
N PHE A 510 12.53 -44.33 26.81
CA PHE A 510 11.79 -43.32 27.55
C PHE A 510 12.54 -42.88 28.80
N ILE A 511 12.54 -41.56 29.05
CA ILE A 511 13.09 -40.94 30.25
C ILE A 511 11.98 -40.11 30.88
N ALA A 512 11.60 -40.47 32.11
CA ALA A 512 10.70 -39.63 32.88
C ALA A 512 11.48 -38.41 33.44
N PRO A 513 10.84 -37.21 33.45
CA PRO A 513 11.51 -36.00 34.00
C PRO A 513 11.99 -36.12 35.43
N GLN A 514 11.43 -37.07 36.23
CA GLN A 514 11.75 -37.33 37.61
C GLN A 514 12.58 -38.62 37.80
N ASP A 515 13.07 -39.24 36.72
CA ASP A 515 13.94 -40.42 36.84
C ASP A 515 15.21 -40.12 37.65
N PRO A 516 15.52 -40.93 38.68
CA PRO A 516 16.76 -40.71 39.45
C PRO A 516 18.02 -40.99 38.58
N ILE A 517 19.07 -40.27 38.79
CA ILE A 517 20.35 -40.37 38.03
C ILE A 517 20.82 -41.82 37.94
N ARG A 518 20.72 -42.62 39.05
CA ARG A 518 21.09 -44.03 39.07
C ARG A 518 20.31 -44.90 38.09
N SER A 519 19.03 -44.58 37.85
CA SER A 519 18.21 -45.27 36.84
C SER A 519 18.69 -44.93 35.42
N LEU A 520 18.99 -43.69 35.16
CA LEU A 520 19.52 -43.24 33.89
C LEU A 520 20.90 -43.83 33.57
N GLN A 521 21.77 -43.90 34.58
CA GLN A 521 23.11 -44.47 34.41
C GLN A 521 23.12 -45.94 33.95
N ARG A 522 22.04 -46.68 34.24
CA ARG A 522 21.87 -48.07 33.77
C ARG A 522 21.27 -48.19 32.37
N LYS A 523 20.66 -47.15 31.85
CA LYS A 523 20.00 -47.17 30.52
C LYS A 523 20.96 -47.10 29.36
N LEU A 524 22.13 -46.46 29.51
CA LEU A 524 23.08 -46.21 28.44
C LEU A 524 24.54 -46.33 28.94
N PRO A 525 25.50 -46.63 28.04
CA PRO A 525 26.92 -46.65 28.36
C PRO A 525 27.52 -45.22 28.37
N TRP A 526 27.10 -44.39 29.31
CA TRP A 526 27.39 -42.95 29.36
C TRP A 526 28.88 -42.61 29.27
N GLN A 527 29.75 -43.48 29.78
CA GLN A 527 31.23 -43.27 29.78
C GLN A 527 31.84 -43.28 28.37
N THR A 528 31.15 -43.83 27.38
CA THR A 528 31.61 -43.95 26.00
C THR A 528 30.97 -42.95 25.06
N VAL A 529 29.96 -42.18 25.53
CA VAL A 529 29.22 -41.20 24.73
C VAL A 529 30.14 -40.08 24.29
N SER A 530 30.31 -39.90 22.97
CA SER A 530 31.12 -38.85 22.40
C SER A 530 30.36 -37.61 22.02
N THR A 531 29.10 -37.76 21.66
CA THR A 531 28.25 -36.65 21.21
C THR A 531 26.89 -36.77 21.85
N PHE A 532 26.39 -35.70 22.44
CA PHE A 532 25.04 -35.55 22.95
C PHE A 532 24.34 -34.39 22.25
N LEU A 533 23.21 -34.66 21.60
CA LEU A 533 22.38 -33.67 20.92
C LEU A 533 21.05 -33.53 21.67
N ASP A 534 20.78 -32.31 22.09
CA ASP A 534 19.57 -31.92 22.81
C ASP A 534 18.59 -31.22 21.85
N LEU A 535 17.55 -31.92 21.43
CA LEU A 535 16.46 -31.38 20.63
C LEU A 535 15.19 -31.15 21.43
N SER A 536 15.28 -31.18 22.77
CA SER A 536 14.14 -31.01 23.66
C SER A 536 13.47 -29.64 23.48
N THR A 537 12.14 -29.63 23.75
CA THR A 537 11.36 -28.39 23.70
C THR A 537 11.53 -27.57 24.99
N SER A 538 11.01 -26.32 24.97
CA SER A 538 11.03 -25.45 26.16
C SER A 538 10.14 -25.90 27.31
N GLU A 539 9.48 -27.05 27.22
CA GLU A 539 8.66 -27.61 28.27
C GLU A 539 9.46 -27.96 29.51
N ALA A 540 8.91 -27.70 30.67
CA ALA A 540 9.61 -27.87 31.96
C ALA A 540 10.11 -29.30 32.16
N GLY A 541 9.37 -30.31 31.74
CA GLY A 541 9.76 -31.73 31.84
C GLY A 541 10.97 -32.06 30.98
N SER A 542 10.99 -31.63 29.73
CA SER A 542 12.09 -31.85 28.78
C SER A 542 13.39 -31.16 29.26
N ARG A 543 13.30 -29.93 29.77
CA ARG A 543 14.42 -29.20 30.33
C ARG A 543 15.01 -29.90 31.55
N CYS A 544 14.16 -30.48 32.41
CA CYS A 544 14.63 -31.24 33.57
C CYS A 544 15.38 -32.49 33.12
N ALA A 545 14.87 -33.27 32.18
CA ALA A 545 15.53 -34.44 31.61
C ALA A 545 16.87 -34.09 30.96
N SER A 546 16.90 -33.03 30.14
CA SER A 546 18.15 -32.55 29.54
C SER A 546 19.25 -32.25 30.57
N ARG A 547 18.89 -31.54 31.64
CA ARG A 547 19.83 -31.24 32.74
C ARG A 547 20.37 -32.51 33.38
N ILE A 548 19.51 -33.45 33.74
CA ILE A 548 19.91 -34.70 34.38
C ILE A 548 20.80 -35.54 33.45
N ILE A 549 20.51 -35.59 32.16
CA ILE A 549 21.33 -36.28 31.16
C ILE A 549 22.71 -35.64 31.09
N ARG A 550 22.81 -34.31 31.05
CA ARG A 550 24.09 -33.59 31.02
C ARG A 550 24.99 -33.89 32.23
N ASP A 551 24.36 -34.14 33.38
CA ASP A 551 25.06 -34.55 34.62
C ASP A 551 25.58 -36.00 34.58
N CYS A 552 25.01 -36.85 33.71
CA CYS A 552 25.48 -38.22 33.49
C CYS A 552 26.64 -38.35 32.49
N LEU A 553 26.90 -37.32 31.68
CA LEU A 553 27.90 -37.34 30.61
C LEU A 553 29.33 -37.14 31.17
N PRO A 554 30.37 -37.79 30.58
CA PRO A 554 31.77 -37.58 30.95
C PRO A 554 32.18 -36.13 30.80
N LEU A 555 32.87 -35.62 31.81
CA LEU A 555 33.42 -34.27 31.81
C LEU A 555 34.58 -34.15 30.79
N GLY A 556 34.45 -33.19 29.85
CA GLY A 556 35.50 -32.80 28.90
C GLY A 556 35.70 -33.71 27.70
N SER A 557 35.03 -34.89 27.61
CA SER A 557 35.18 -35.82 26.47
C SER A 557 33.96 -35.91 25.56
N THR A 558 32.81 -35.31 25.94
CA THR A 558 31.59 -35.34 25.19
C THR A 558 31.29 -34.00 24.55
N GLN A 559 31.13 -34.00 23.25
CA GLN A 559 30.61 -32.82 22.53
C GLN A 559 29.12 -32.66 22.84
N LYS A 560 28.74 -31.47 23.32
CA LYS A 560 27.36 -31.14 23.65
C LYS A 560 26.84 -30.18 22.57
N LEU A 561 25.80 -30.60 21.86
CA LEU A 561 25.15 -29.86 20.79
C LEU A 561 23.71 -29.56 21.20
N ASP A 562 23.24 -28.44 20.77
CA ASP A 562 21.88 -27.99 21.02
C ASP A 562 21.09 -27.87 19.72
N ARG A 563 19.78 -27.75 19.83
CA ARG A 563 18.86 -27.54 18.71
C ARG A 563 19.29 -26.40 17.79
N SER A 564 19.77 -25.27 18.36
CA SER A 564 20.20 -24.09 17.61
C SER A 564 21.41 -24.34 16.68
N ASP A 565 22.20 -25.40 16.93
CA ASP A 565 23.29 -25.77 16.04
C ASP A 565 22.82 -26.34 14.69
N PHE A 566 21.55 -26.76 14.60
CA PHE A 566 21.02 -27.43 13.42
C PHE A 566 19.72 -26.82 12.87
N VAL A 567 18.93 -26.14 13.69
CA VAL A 567 17.60 -25.65 13.31
C VAL A 567 17.38 -24.23 13.81
N GLY A 568 16.91 -23.34 12.94
CA GLY A 568 16.50 -21.98 13.28
C GLY A 568 17.64 -20.98 13.40
N GLY A 569 18.87 -21.34 13.01
CA GLY A 569 20.00 -20.42 12.94
C GLY A 569 19.91 -19.44 11.77
N ASP A 570 20.91 -18.55 11.71
CA ASP A 570 21.02 -17.60 10.60
C ASP A 570 21.16 -18.36 9.27
N VAL A 571 20.41 -17.89 8.27
CA VAL A 571 20.44 -18.49 6.95
C VAL A 571 21.69 -18.03 6.22
N GLN A 572 22.54 -19.00 5.89
CA GLN A 572 23.78 -18.79 5.14
C GLN A 572 23.78 -19.72 3.94
N LEU A 573 23.84 -19.18 2.74
CA LEU A 573 23.94 -19.92 1.50
C LEU A 573 24.90 -19.17 0.59
N ASP A 574 26.14 -19.67 0.53
CA ASP A 574 27.15 -19.12 -0.39
C ASP A 574 26.95 -19.77 -1.78
N ILE A 575 26.26 -19.00 -2.65
CA ILE A 575 25.90 -19.45 -3.99
C ILE A 575 27.12 -19.48 -4.92
N ASP A 576 28.15 -18.73 -4.63
CA ASP A 576 29.34 -18.60 -5.46
C ASP A 576 30.40 -19.67 -5.12
N ASP A 577 30.29 -20.33 -3.94
CA ASP A 577 31.14 -21.48 -3.60
C ASP A 577 30.63 -22.77 -4.26
N GLN A 578 31.22 -23.12 -5.40
CA GLN A 578 30.88 -24.33 -6.15
C GLN A 578 31.02 -25.61 -5.34
N THR A 579 31.98 -25.69 -4.43
CA THR A 579 32.25 -26.90 -3.62
C THR A 579 31.13 -27.11 -2.60
N SER A 580 30.74 -26.05 -1.91
CA SER A 580 29.61 -26.06 -0.97
C SER A 580 28.31 -26.41 -1.70
N MET A 581 28.07 -25.83 -2.88
CA MET A 581 26.86 -26.09 -3.67
C MET A 581 26.81 -27.54 -4.19
N GLN A 582 27.91 -28.15 -4.58
CA GLN A 582 27.95 -29.57 -4.98
C GLN A 582 27.61 -30.48 -3.79
N GLN A 583 28.13 -30.19 -2.59
CA GLN A 583 27.82 -30.97 -1.38
C GLN A 583 26.33 -30.84 -1.02
N VAL A 584 25.78 -29.63 -1.07
CA VAL A 584 24.36 -29.34 -0.82
C VAL A 584 23.50 -30.14 -1.80
N THR A 585 23.80 -30.06 -3.10
CA THR A 585 23.06 -30.77 -4.13
C THR A 585 23.12 -32.29 -3.94
N ALA A 586 24.29 -32.82 -3.64
CA ALA A 586 24.46 -34.27 -3.40
C ALA A 586 23.58 -34.75 -2.23
N ARG A 587 23.47 -33.99 -1.14
CA ARG A 587 22.61 -34.31 0.02
C ARG A 587 21.13 -34.30 -0.34
N VAL A 588 20.69 -33.30 -1.08
CA VAL A 588 19.28 -33.21 -1.50
C VAL A 588 18.91 -34.36 -2.43
N VAL A 589 19.76 -34.69 -3.38
CA VAL A 589 19.57 -35.83 -4.29
C VAL A 589 19.57 -37.14 -3.50
N GLN A 590 20.47 -37.33 -2.55
CA GLN A 590 20.51 -38.51 -1.67
C GLN A 590 19.20 -38.62 -0.85
N ALA A 591 18.72 -37.52 -0.27
CA ALA A 591 17.46 -37.50 0.46
C ALA A 591 16.27 -37.87 -0.45
N GLY A 592 16.22 -37.31 -1.68
CA GLY A 592 15.18 -37.58 -2.63
C GLY A 592 15.15 -39.04 -3.11
N SER A 593 16.33 -39.65 -3.32
CA SER A 593 16.45 -41.07 -3.71
C SER A 593 16.06 -42.02 -2.58
N SER A 594 16.19 -41.61 -1.34
CA SER A 594 15.82 -42.35 -0.14
C SER A 594 14.36 -42.17 0.26
N TYR A 595 13.65 -41.23 -0.40
CA TYR A 595 12.24 -40.97 -0.09
C TYR A 595 11.41 -42.16 -0.60
N CYS A 596 10.76 -42.85 0.32
CA CYS A 596 9.71 -43.78 0.06
C CYS A 596 8.40 -43.19 0.63
N PRO A 597 7.31 -43.08 -0.17
CA PRO A 597 6.04 -42.60 0.35
C PRO A 597 5.62 -43.56 1.48
N ALA A 598 5.80 -43.13 2.69
CA ALA A 598 5.63 -43.94 3.89
C ALA A 598 4.15 -44.15 4.19
N SER A 599 3.86 -45.25 4.86
CA SER A 599 2.58 -45.52 5.51
C SER A 599 2.17 -44.32 6.39
N ALA A 600 0.89 -44.00 6.38
CA ALA A 600 0.19 -42.81 6.90
C ALA A 600 0.30 -42.50 8.42
N THR A 601 1.46 -42.59 9.02
CA THR A 601 1.64 -42.39 10.47
C THR A 601 2.28 -41.06 10.87
N ASP A 602 2.91 -40.34 9.93
CA ASP A 602 3.53 -39.04 10.22
C ASP A 602 2.58 -37.89 9.85
N THR A 603 1.74 -37.47 10.74
CA THR A 603 0.92 -36.25 10.54
C THR A 603 1.81 -35.01 10.52
N ALA A 604 2.07 -34.49 9.33
CA ALA A 604 2.79 -33.23 9.18
C ALA A 604 2.03 -32.10 9.88
N SER A 605 2.74 -31.32 10.67
CA SER A 605 2.15 -30.18 11.39
C SER A 605 2.05 -28.98 10.48
N ILE A 606 0.94 -28.88 9.73
CA ILE A 606 0.66 -27.68 8.92
C ILE A 606 0.20 -26.55 9.83
N THR A 607 0.91 -25.44 9.82
CA THR A 607 0.59 -24.26 10.60
C THR A 607 -0.10 -23.24 9.71
N SER A 608 -1.25 -22.74 10.15
CA SER A 608 -1.98 -21.69 9.44
C SER A 608 -1.48 -20.30 9.80
N PHE A 609 -1.49 -19.35 8.85
CA PHE A 609 -1.08 -17.95 9.02
C PHE A 609 -1.67 -17.22 10.24
N PRO A 610 -2.95 -17.37 10.61
CA PRO A 610 -3.52 -16.63 11.73
C PRO A 610 -2.84 -16.88 13.09
N ARG A 611 -2.05 -17.95 13.20
CA ARG A 611 -1.28 -18.26 14.43
C ARG A 611 0.13 -17.68 14.44
N LEU A 612 0.59 -17.17 13.31
CA LEU A 612 1.91 -16.56 13.15
C LEU A 612 1.83 -15.06 13.45
N GLY A 613 1.92 -14.58 14.57
CA GLY A 613 1.95 -13.13 14.84
C GLY A 613 1.18 -12.68 16.06
N LEU A 614 0.58 -13.62 16.78
CA LEU A 614 -0.16 -13.33 18.01
C LEU A 614 0.64 -13.64 19.30
N ASN A 615 1.80 -14.30 19.20
CA ASN A 615 2.62 -14.64 20.36
C ASN A 615 3.98 -13.92 20.26
N ASP A 616 4.44 -13.34 21.36
CA ASP A 616 5.74 -12.68 21.50
C ASP A 616 6.94 -13.63 21.26
N ASP A 617 6.72 -14.94 21.28
CA ASP A 617 7.78 -15.97 21.08
C ASP A 617 8.18 -16.17 19.60
N GLY A 618 7.53 -15.52 18.67
CA GLY A 618 7.87 -15.57 17.22
C GLY A 618 7.93 -17.01 16.67
N LEU A 619 8.93 -17.28 15.82
CA LEU A 619 9.19 -18.63 15.26
C LEU A 619 9.81 -19.59 16.26
N ALA A 620 10.36 -19.11 17.36
CA ALA A 620 11.08 -19.92 18.35
C ALA A 620 10.16 -20.95 19.02
N GLY A 621 8.90 -20.60 19.29
CA GLY A 621 7.90 -21.48 19.89
C GLY A 621 7.32 -22.57 18.97
N GLN A 622 7.64 -22.54 17.67
CA GLN A 622 7.12 -23.51 16.69
C GLN A 622 7.94 -24.80 16.68
N LYS A 623 7.31 -25.93 16.30
CA LYS A 623 8.01 -27.21 16.11
C LYS A 623 9.09 -27.10 15.04
N ASP A 624 10.15 -27.88 15.11
CA ASP A 624 11.29 -27.82 14.18
C ASP A 624 10.92 -28.07 12.73
N GLN A 625 9.99 -28.98 12.50
CA GLN A 625 9.48 -29.35 11.19
C GLN A 625 8.07 -28.79 10.95
N ALA A 626 7.73 -27.68 11.60
CA ALA A 626 6.47 -26.98 11.31
C ALA A 626 6.50 -26.45 9.88
N ILE A 627 5.40 -26.71 9.16
CA ILE A 627 5.24 -26.33 7.75
C ILE A 627 4.16 -25.27 7.64
N ILE A 628 4.42 -24.26 6.85
CA ILE A 628 3.41 -23.29 6.45
C ILE A 628 2.90 -23.63 5.04
N SER A 629 1.59 -23.53 4.84
CA SER A 629 0.96 -23.59 3.53
C SER A 629 0.71 -22.17 3.02
N TRP A 630 1.21 -21.88 1.82
CA TRP A 630 1.02 -20.60 1.12
C TRP A 630 -0.20 -20.64 0.17
N GLU A 631 -0.74 -21.85 -0.12
CA GLU A 631 -1.85 -22.04 -1.06
C GLU A 631 -3.24 -21.76 -0.49
N ALA A 632 -3.37 -21.64 0.82
CA ALA A 632 -4.67 -21.36 1.42
C ALA A 632 -5.15 -19.98 0.97
N GLY A 633 -5.97 -19.91 -0.08
CA GLY A 633 -6.59 -18.73 -0.71
C GLY A 633 -7.37 -17.85 0.25
N LYS A 634 -6.71 -17.39 1.28
CA LYS A 634 -7.29 -16.68 2.43
C LYS A 634 -6.57 -15.36 2.61
N MET A 635 -7.34 -14.42 3.09
CA MET A 635 -6.83 -13.14 3.56
C MET A 635 -5.87 -13.35 4.74
N VAL A 636 -4.68 -12.77 4.65
CA VAL A 636 -3.66 -12.84 5.68
C VAL A 636 -3.42 -11.45 6.27
N ASN A 637 -3.37 -11.38 7.60
CA ASN A 637 -3.03 -10.14 8.27
C ASN A 637 -1.52 -9.92 8.21
N VAL A 638 -1.11 -8.87 7.53
CA VAL A 638 0.28 -8.45 7.41
C VAL A 638 0.55 -7.22 8.25
N ARG A 639 1.73 -7.17 8.86
CA ARG A 639 2.21 -5.98 9.54
C ARG A 639 2.70 -4.96 8.51
N GLU A 640 2.22 -3.73 8.64
CA GLU A 640 2.71 -2.62 7.81
C GLU A 640 4.13 -2.24 8.23
N LYS A 641 5.07 -2.23 7.29
CA LYS A 641 6.43 -1.77 7.54
C LYS A 641 6.51 -0.25 7.39
N PRO A 642 7.20 0.45 8.32
CA PRO A 642 7.49 1.87 8.17
C PRO A 642 8.16 2.18 6.82
N ALA A 643 7.83 3.34 6.28
CA ALA A 643 8.43 3.76 5.00
C ALA A 643 9.96 3.83 5.09
N SER A 644 10.48 4.23 6.26
CA SER A 644 11.92 4.30 6.56
C SER A 644 12.64 2.96 6.52
N ASP A 645 11.97 1.86 6.87
CA ASP A 645 12.59 0.53 6.94
C ASP A 645 12.86 -0.08 5.55
N ARG A 646 12.23 0.50 4.52
CA ARG A 646 12.42 0.07 3.13
C ARG A 646 13.54 0.81 2.42
N VAL A 647 14.08 1.86 3.03
CA VAL A 647 15.15 2.65 2.42
C VAL A 647 16.50 2.04 2.80
N SER A 648 17.32 1.76 1.81
CA SER A 648 18.74 1.46 1.99
C SER A 648 19.51 2.10 0.86
N PHE A 649 20.72 2.48 1.17
CA PHE A 649 21.64 3.10 0.24
C PHE A 649 22.74 2.09 -0.10
N ALA A 650 23.08 2.02 -1.39
CA ALA A 650 24.15 1.17 -1.86
C ALA A 650 25.51 1.73 -1.40
N PRO A 651 26.37 0.92 -0.79
CA PRO A 651 27.64 1.40 -0.24
C PRO A 651 28.66 1.83 -1.31
N ASP A 652 28.52 1.29 -2.53
CA ASP A 652 29.37 1.59 -3.70
C ASP A 652 28.94 2.86 -4.44
N LYS A 653 27.78 3.43 -4.10
CA LYS A 653 27.27 4.65 -4.74
C LYS A 653 27.67 5.90 -3.98
N THR A 654 27.85 7.01 -4.73
CA THR A 654 28.08 8.32 -4.15
C THR A 654 26.80 9.14 -4.19
N TYR A 655 26.43 9.70 -3.04
CA TYR A 655 25.21 10.51 -2.86
C TYR A 655 25.58 11.97 -2.73
N TRP A 656 25.02 12.83 -3.58
CA TRP A 656 25.32 14.25 -3.58
C TRP A 656 24.15 15.05 -3.02
N LEU A 657 24.37 15.72 -1.89
CA LEU A 657 23.41 16.57 -1.20
C LEU A 657 23.75 18.04 -1.49
N VAL A 658 22.92 18.70 -2.27
CA VAL A 658 23.12 20.08 -2.72
C VAL A 658 22.40 21.06 -1.78
N GLY A 659 23.12 22.06 -1.25
CA GLY A 659 22.56 23.04 -0.34
C GLY A 659 22.36 22.58 1.10
N LEU A 660 22.72 21.31 1.42
CA LEU A 660 22.41 20.64 2.66
C LEU A 660 23.66 20.46 3.55
N THR A 661 24.35 21.55 3.90
CA THR A 661 25.57 21.53 4.73
C THR A 661 25.33 21.92 6.17
N ARG A 662 24.08 22.07 6.63
CA ARG A 662 23.70 22.47 7.99
C ARG A 662 22.40 21.79 8.43
N GLY A 663 22.17 21.70 9.74
CA GLY A 663 20.92 21.26 10.34
C GLY A 663 20.34 20.00 9.72
N LEU A 664 19.18 20.11 9.06
CA LEU A 664 18.47 18.99 8.46
C LEU A 664 19.33 18.19 7.48
N GLY A 665 20.25 18.85 6.75
CA GLY A 665 21.15 18.16 5.81
C GLY A 665 22.13 17.23 6.50
N LEU A 666 22.67 17.61 7.64
CA LEU A 666 23.59 16.76 8.42
C LEU A 666 22.83 15.57 9.05
N SER A 667 21.63 15.82 9.61
CA SER A 667 20.77 14.75 10.12
C SER A 667 20.35 13.76 9.02
N LEU A 668 20.07 14.25 7.81
CA LEU A 668 19.80 13.39 6.65
C LEU A 668 21.02 12.54 6.29
N CYS A 669 22.20 13.12 6.35
CA CYS A 669 23.47 12.42 6.10
C CYS A 669 23.68 11.28 7.11
N GLU A 670 23.51 11.53 8.40
CA GLU A 670 23.55 10.52 9.46
C GLU A 670 22.59 9.38 9.21
N TRP A 671 21.34 9.71 8.92
CA TRP A 671 20.30 8.74 8.60
C TRP A 671 20.63 7.90 7.34
N MET A 672 21.24 8.50 6.31
CA MET A 672 21.69 7.78 5.12
C MET A 672 22.84 6.82 5.45
N VAL A 673 23.78 7.23 6.31
CA VAL A 673 24.91 6.40 6.77
C VAL A 673 24.42 5.19 7.56
N GLU A 674 23.46 5.38 8.47
CA GLU A 674 22.80 4.29 9.22
C GLU A 674 22.13 3.27 8.28
N ARG A 675 21.72 3.70 7.08
CA ARG A 675 21.06 2.86 6.07
C ARG A 675 21.95 2.42 4.92
N GLY A 676 23.27 2.48 5.12
CA GLY A 676 24.24 1.87 4.24
C GLY A 676 25.01 2.80 3.31
N ALA A 677 24.72 4.11 3.27
CA ALA A 677 25.54 5.03 2.49
C ALA A 677 26.96 5.09 3.02
N ARG A 678 27.96 5.03 2.11
CA ARG A 678 29.38 5.09 2.49
C ARG A 678 30.14 6.22 1.80
N ASN A 679 29.56 6.81 0.77
CA ASN A 679 30.19 7.93 0.05
C ASN A 679 29.16 9.05 -0.11
N ILE A 680 29.40 10.20 0.55
CA ILE A 680 28.49 11.36 0.50
C ILE A 680 29.27 12.61 0.13
N VAL A 681 28.67 13.44 -0.72
CA VAL A 681 29.18 14.76 -1.09
C VAL A 681 28.18 15.79 -0.60
N LEU A 682 28.62 16.72 0.23
CA LEU A 682 27.85 17.88 0.65
C LEU A 682 28.32 19.10 -0.10
N SER A 683 27.42 19.90 -0.65
CA SER A 683 27.82 21.14 -1.31
C SER A 683 26.91 22.31 -0.97
N SER A 684 27.47 23.47 -0.75
CA SER A 684 26.74 24.74 -0.63
C SER A 684 27.61 25.93 -0.99
N ARG A 685 26.99 27.11 -1.10
CA ARG A 685 27.72 28.38 -1.34
C ARG A 685 28.68 28.75 -0.21
N ARG A 686 28.30 28.42 1.03
CA ARG A 686 29.09 28.63 2.26
C ARG A 686 28.92 27.43 3.17
N PRO A 687 29.71 26.36 2.94
CA PRO A 687 29.59 25.16 3.75
C PRO A 687 30.20 25.42 5.14
N GLU A 688 29.43 25.07 6.16
CA GLU A 688 29.87 25.05 7.56
C GLU A 688 29.57 23.65 8.10
N VAL A 689 30.61 22.83 8.15
CA VAL A 689 30.53 21.47 8.71
C VAL A 689 31.66 21.30 9.70
N GLU A 690 31.33 20.92 10.90
CA GLU A 690 32.30 20.73 11.98
C GLU A 690 33.23 19.54 11.73
N HIS A 691 34.51 19.71 12.04
CA HIS A 691 35.51 18.64 11.90
C HIS A 691 35.17 17.41 12.80
N ALA A 692 34.62 17.65 13.98
CA ALA A 692 34.21 16.60 14.90
C ALA A 692 33.11 15.70 14.26
N TRP A 693 32.12 16.31 13.61
CA TRP A 693 31.07 15.58 12.91
C TRP A 693 31.63 14.77 11.71
N LEU A 694 32.57 15.34 10.95
CA LEU A 694 33.23 14.61 9.87
C LEU A 694 34.01 13.41 10.36
N ALA A 695 34.70 13.53 11.52
CA ALA A 695 35.42 12.45 12.16
C ALA A 695 34.45 11.35 12.63
N GLU A 696 33.30 11.74 13.16
CA GLU A 696 32.24 10.79 13.55
C GLU A 696 31.72 10.00 12.35
N MET A 697 31.41 10.66 11.22
CA MET A 697 30.98 9.97 10.01
C MET A 697 32.06 9.01 9.49
N ALA A 698 33.31 9.41 9.55
CA ALA A 698 34.44 8.56 9.18
C ALA A 698 34.57 7.32 10.10
N SER A 699 34.34 7.46 11.39
CA SER A 699 34.31 6.33 12.33
C SER A 699 33.19 5.32 12.04
N ARG A 700 32.09 5.78 11.48
CA ARG A 700 30.97 4.94 11.00
C ARG A 700 31.22 4.35 9.60
N GLY A 701 32.43 4.51 9.05
CA GLY A 701 32.85 3.98 7.76
C GLY A 701 32.29 4.76 6.54
N CYS A 702 31.93 6.03 6.72
CA CYS A 702 31.45 6.88 5.64
C CYS A 702 32.46 7.98 5.27
N THR A 703 32.78 8.10 3.99
CA THR A 703 33.57 9.20 3.45
C THR A 703 32.65 10.36 3.08
N VAL A 704 32.77 11.49 3.78
CA VAL A 704 32.04 12.72 3.47
C VAL A 704 32.98 13.75 2.87
N LYS A 705 32.64 14.25 1.68
CA LYS A 705 33.36 15.37 1.04
C LYS A 705 32.50 16.62 1.06
N VAL A 706 33.10 17.75 1.47
CA VAL A 706 32.42 19.04 1.56
C VAL A 706 32.97 19.94 0.45
N LEU A 707 32.08 20.49 -0.40
CA LEU A 707 32.43 21.35 -1.51
C LEU A 707 31.86 22.76 -1.31
N ALA A 708 32.72 23.76 -1.38
CA ALA A 708 32.34 25.16 -1.46
C ALA A 708 32.14 25.56 -2.93
N ARG A 709 31.04 26.21 -3.28
CA ARG A 709 30.58 26.63 -4.61
C ARG A 709 29.88 25.54 -5.43
N LEU A 710 28.65 25.84 -5.79
CA LEU A 710 28.03 25.37 -7.03
C LEU A 710 28.65 26.16 -8.20
N VAL A 711 29.76 25.70 -8.72
CA VAL A 711 30.14 26.03 -10.08
C VAL A 711 29.19 25.21 -10.96
N GLN A 712 28.66 25.82 -12.06
CA GLN A 712 27.88 25.08 -13.07
C GLN A 712 28.51 23.71 -13.28
N PRO A 713 27.72 22.61 -13.30
CA PRO A 713 28.27 21.29 -13.47
C PRO A 713 28.93 21.16 -14.81
N SER A 714 30.24 21.46 -14.90
CA SER A 714 31.00 20.97 -16.01
C SER A 714 31.10 19.45 -15.83
N LEU A 715 30.77 18.71 -16.88
CA LEU A 715 30.83 17.24 -16.96
C LEU A 715 32.14 16.65 -16.41
N ALA A 716 33.22 17.46 -16.35
CA ALA A 716 34.53 17.10 -15.86
C ALA A 716 34.63 16.76 -14.37
N ILE A 717 33.66 17.15 -13.52
CA ILE A 717 33.67 16.79 -12.08
C ILE A 717 33.09 15.38 -11.86
N LEU A 718 32.14 14.97 -12.67
CA LEU A 718 31.51 13.64 -12.56
C LEU A 718 32.45 12.52 -13.04
N THR A 719 33.33 12.80 -13.99
CA THR A 719 34.29 11.81 -14.52
C THR A 719 35.49 11.53 -13.62
N ARG A 720 35.81 12.41 -12.67
CA ARG A 720 36.93 12.20 -11.71
C ARG A 720 36.59 11.24 -10.58
N PHE A 721 35.33 10.87 -10.38
CA PHE A 721 34.89 9.95 -9.33
C PHE A 721 34.63 8.52 -9.82
N GLY A 722 34.59 8.31 -11.14
CA GLY A 722 34.35 7.00 -11.77
C GLY A 722 35.60 6.15 -12.05
N SER A 723 36.81 6.64 -11.76
CA SER A 723 38.05 5.92 -12.10
C SER A 723 38.92 5.63 -10.88
N LYS A 724 38.38 4.96 -9.88
CA LYS A 724 39.14 4.17 -8.89
C LYS A 724 38.22 3.04 -8.41
N SER A 725 38.15 1.99 -9.19
CA SER A 725 37.88 0.63 -8.75
C SER A 725 39.21 0.01 -8.31
#